data_6798478428edc4e158c128bfdcbbdbc3
#
_entry.id   6798478428edc4e158c128bfdcbbdbc3
#
_cell.length_a   1.000
_cell.length_b   1.000
_cell.length_c   1.000
_cell.angle_alpha   90.00
_cell.angle_beta   90.00
_cell.angle_gamma   90.00
#
_symmetry.space_group_name_H-M   'P 1'
#
loop_
_entity.id
_entity.type
_entity.pdbx_description
1 polymer ?
#
loop_
_entity_poly.entity_id
_entity_poly.type
_entity_poly.pdbx_seq_one_letter_code
_entity_poly.pdbx_strand_id
1 'polypeptide(L)'
;MGKKHLLIWAVCCLLITAAGIAYPVTSARSLGLEGANQANMVSRTEELTAGRVLEFVLEPPADTAEEIGFFFSSGGYQFTEGYLRIMAFDGDTVIGGRDFLLSEIGDVQFLSVQLDTPPEELRVCISSDAAARGPSLWFNENTVTPGEAYLDGVRQEKSLVYNLTYTVRIHRVWQPLAVGVLLLLGGLGVYAANGFSFRKEKGQKSPEDGERFPRPNRRQAAGLLCIVVLGALLFYYLYDTRIRIAQNTTEQVTVLEADGELIPVTEATSVVSQKVKPGEELLTGLGVRFYLEDGVTLDQGSMHAVVTDLTLGQVLCETDIQASQFISGEYVGLLFENSQSGVSDHEYRIDLTFSEELWDSGLQIMSSSEGICVRAYLYFNIFLKRFFFFMFLGVEGFLCVFWYVTFVKKARLETVFLVTVLFFGLIYNVMLTPYMVPDEEKHIDMAYRYSNDVLGYESLGDTACLKRADDAEMEFTSSPSFRNYRNIYYGMFSKVSDDTMVEAEVNSNIEGSILLYLPAVAGMTLARLLGWGTVPMLLLARYLNLAAFAFLTWAGMRRLPFGKTTLFVLALLPVNMQQCTSFSHDAMVHGIVFFYSCLCIRAIFAEEKISGQQMILMELAALFLIYCKSGSYFPLALLPLLIPVVRYRGKKEKGMAMIALLGIPLVGFLMRNLSVVTGIMATTAQTSVVETGGGAEYLTGYTLGYFLNDPIELVYMLVNTVFDKGGFYLESLVGYQLGWVEIETSVIVVLLFWFLLFLSVCDTEGSQIQICKGQRAWMFLLCAGSTGLILLGMLLQWTPMGYVSIEGVQGRYFLPFMLVLLTACKNKFILLRRRIDRGIVSAAVTGQLLTLMYVIKQVTMV
;
A
#
# COMPACT_ATOMS: atom_id res chain seq x y z
N MET A 1 -6.82 -39.69 14.56
CA MET A 1 -6.67 -38.95 15.83
C MET A 1 -7.11 -39.89 16.97
N GLY A 2 -6.26 -40.12 17.98
CA GLY A 2 -6.64 -40.97 19.12
C GLY A 2 -7.54 -40.18 20.11
N LYS A 3 -8.29 -40.86 20.99
CA LYS A 3 -9.16 -40.22 22.00
C LYS A 3 -8.45 -39.13 22.80
N LYS A 4 -7.18 -39.32 23.16
CA LYS A 4 -6.35 -38.31 23.86
C LYS A 4 -6.17 -37.03 23.07
N HIS A 5 -5.94 -37.11 21.76
CA HIS A 5 -5.74 -35.93 20.92
C HIS A 5 -7.05 -35.18 20.68
N LEU A 6 -8.18 -35.87 20.59
CA LEU A 6 -9.50 -35.24 20.51
C LEU A 6 -9.83 -34.49 21.80
N LEU A 7 -9.50 -35.08 22.98
CA LEU A 7 -9.70 -34.42 24.25
C LEU A 7 -8.84 -33.14 24.38
N ILE A 8 -7.56 -33.22 24.00
CA ILE A 8 -6.68 -32.03 23.98
C ILE A 8 -7.25 -30.96 23.04
N TRP A 9 -7.69 -31.36 21.83
CA TRP A 9 -8.32 -30.43 20.88
C TRP A 9 -9.56 -29.76 21.48
N ALA A 10 -10.45 -30.52 22.09
CA ALA A 10 -11.66 -29.99 22.75
C ALA A 10 -11.30 -29.00 23.86
N VAL A 11 -10.30 -29.31 24.67
CA VAL A 11 -9.84 -28.41 25.76
C VAL A 11 -9.23 -27.12 25.14
N CYS A 12 -8.42 -27.21 24.08
CA CYS A 12 -7.90 -26.04 23.41
C CYS A 12 -9.01 -25.16 22.82
N CYS A 13 -10.03 -25.77 22.19
CA CYS A 13 -11.18 -25.04 21.66
C CYS A 13 -11.94 -24.30 22.77
N LEU A 14 -12.17 -24.96 23.90
CA LEU A 14 -12.84 -24.35 25.07
C LEU A 14 -12.02 -23.19 25.64
N LEU A 15 -10.71 -23.36 25.77
CA LEU A 15 -9.83 -22.28 26.27
C LEU A 15 -9.80 -21.07 25.32
N ILE A 16 -9.73 -21.30 24.01
CA ILE A 16 -9.76 -20.23 23.00
C ILE A 16 -11.12 -19.50 23.05
N THR A 17 -12.22 -20.25 23.16
CA THR A 17 -13.55 -19.67 23.27
C THR A 17 -13.70 -18.85 24.54
N ALA A 18 -13.25 -19.38 25.69
CA ALA A 18 -13.31 -18.70 26.98
C ALA A 18 -12.44 -17.41 26.97
N ALA A 19 -11.24 -17.47 26.39
CA ALA A 19 -10.39 -16.31 26.22
C ALA A 19 -11.04 -15.25 25.33
N GLY A 20 -11.64 -15.66 24.21
CA GLY A 20 -12.33 -14.75 23.28
C GLY A 20 -13.59 -14.09 23.91
N ILE A 21 -14.29 -14.78 24.81
CA ILE A 21 -15.44 -14.22 25.56
C ILE A 21 -14.95 -13.26 26.68
N ALA A 22 -13.85 -13.62 27.33
CA ALA A 22 -13.30 -12.84 28.43
C ALA A 22 -12.63 -11.54 27.98
N TYR A 23 -12.20 -11.49 26.73
CA TYR A 23 -11.51 -10.31 26.18
C TYR A 23 -12.52 -9.27 25.71
N PRO A 24 -12.62 -8.10 26.39
CA PRO A 24 -13.48 -7.02 25.92
C PRO A 24 -12.88 -6.40 24.66
N VAL A 25 -13.68 -6.26 23.61
CA VAL A 25 -13.32 -5.56 22.40
C VAL A 25 -13.85 -4.13 22.48
N THR A 26 -12.98 -3.16 22.37
CA THR A 26 -13.36 -1.76 22.21
C THR A 26 -13.93 -1.58 20.81
N SER A 27 -15.13 -1.03 20.70
CA SER A 27 -15.78 -0.76 19.42
C SER A 27 -16.13 0.71 19.38
N ALA A 28 -15.55 1.46 18.46
CA ALA A 28 -15.97 2.82 18.17
C ALA A 28 -17.39 2.80 17.61
N ARG A 29 -18.21 3.75 18.02
CA ARG A 29 -19.57 3.97 17.54
C ARG A 29 -19.77 5.44 17.26
N SER A 30 -20.63 5.72 16.29
CA SER A 30 -21.03 7.08 15.94
C SER A 30 -22.51 7.28 16.25
N LEU A 31 -22.84 8.47 16.73
CA LEU A 31 -24.20 8.92 16.95
C LEU A 31 -24.44 10.16 16.09
N GLY A 32 -25.60 10.29 15.47
CA GLY A 32 -26.00 11.48 14.71
C GLY A 32 -25.65 11.47 13.22
N LEU A 33 -24.83 10.52 12.75
CA LEU A 33 -24.46 10.38 11.33
C LEU A 33 -25.62 9.94 10.40
N GLU A 34 -26.76 9.54 10.96
CA GLU A 34 -27.91 9.03 10.19
C GLU A 34 -28.51 10.08 9.23
N GLY A 35 -28.12 11.34 9.34
CA GLY A 35 -28.49 12.44 8.47
C GLY A 35 -27.41 12.97 7.54
N ALA A 36 -26.20 12.42 7.57
CA ALA A 36 -25.04 12.90 6.80
C ALA A 36 -25.14 12.64 5.28
N ASN A 37 -26.29 12.19 4.79
CA ASN A 37 -26.53 12.02 3.37
C ASN A 37 -27.01 13.36 2.77
N GLN A 38 -26.41 13.80 1.64
CA GLN A 38 -26.79 15.04 0.96
C GLN A 38 -28.29 15.13 0.66
N ALA A 39 -28.97 13.98 0.48
CA ALA A 39 -30.44 13.94 0.32
C ALA A 39 -31.22 14.40 1.56
N ASN A 40 -30.60 14.38 2.74
CA ASN A 40 -31.21 14.80 4.01
C ASN A 40 -30.76 16.22 4.44
N MET A 41 -29.71 16.75 3.82
CA MET A 41 -29.16 18.09 4.06
C MET A 41 -29.83 19.10 3.12
N VAL A 42 -31.12 19.39 3.32
CA VAL A 42 -31.92 20.26 2.43
C VAL A 42 -32.03 21.69 2.99
N SER A 43 -32.09 21.85 4.32
CA SER A 43 -32.18 23.15 4.96
C SER A 43 -31.03 23.37 5.93
N ARG A 44 -30.76 24.65 6.26
CA ARG A 44 -29.64 25.10 7.09
C ARG A 44 -30.13 26.01 8.18
N THR A 45 -29.32 26.18 9.25
CA THR A 45 -29.51 27.23 10.23
C THR A 45 -29.36 28.61 9.59
N GLU A 46 -29.77 29.66 10.27
CA GLU A 46 -29.36 31.02 9.92
C GLU A 46 -27.84 31.13 10.01
N GLU A 47 -27.26 32.06 9.24
CA GLU A 47 -25.83 32.30 9.18
C GLU A 47 -25.28 32.74 10.53
N LEU A 48 -24.13 32.17 10.94
CA LEU A 48 -23.41 32.53 12.16
C LEU A 48 -22.52 33.75 11.88
N THR A 49 -23.03 34.94 12.15
CA THR A 49 -22.26 36.18 12.08
C THR A 49 -21.74 36.60 13.45
N ALA A 50 -20.84 37.57 13.49
CA ALA A 50 -20.25 38.08 14.74
C ALA A 50 -21.31 38.46 15.79
N GLY A 51 -21.20 37.84 16.97
CA GLY A 51 -22.13 38.01 18.09
C GLY A 51 -23.26 37.00 18.18
N ARG A 52 -23.40 36.09 17.16
CA ARG A 52 -24.36 34.97 17.21
C ARG A 52 -23.68 33.73 17.74
N VAL A 53 -24.41 32.95 18.52
CA VAL A 53 -23.92 31.66 19.09
C VAL A 53 -24.97 30.60 18.89
N LEU A 54 -24.52 29.46 18.30
CA LEU A 54 -25.29 28.22 18.25
C LEU A 54 -24.81 27.33 19.38
N GLU A 55 -25.71 26.95 20.27
CA GLU A 55 -25.47 25.96 21.33
C GLU A 55 -26.13 24.64 20.95
N PHE A 56 -25.38 23.57 21.12
CA PHE A 56 -25.87 22.20 20.93
C PHE A 56 -25.67 21.43 22.24
N VAL A 57 -26.75 20.83 22.77
CA VAL A 57 -26.75 20.12 24.04
C VAL A 57 -27.12 18.67 23.79
N LEU A 58 -26.33 17.75 24.32
CA LEU A 58 -26.50 16.30 24.14
C LEU A 58 -26.05 15.55 25.38
N GLU A 59 -26.88 14.59 25.84
CA GLU A 59 -26.44 13.57 26.79
C GLU A 59 -25.73 12.44 26.02
N PRO A 60 -24.43 12.25 26.21
CA PRO A 60 -23.70 11.20 25.49
C PRO A 60 -24.21 9.80 25.87
N PRO A 61 -24.26 8.85 24.93
CA PRO A 61 -24.79 7.52 25.21
C PRO A 61 -23.82 6.63 26.04
N ALA A 62 -22.60 7.09 26.32
CA ALA A 62 -21.58 6.40 27.08
C ALA A 62 -20.53 7.38 27.63
N ASP A 63 -19.91 6.99 28.75
CA ASP A 63 -18.85 7.76 29.43
C ASP A 63 -17.49 7.72 28.68
N THR A 64 -17.52 7.64 27.36
CA THR A 64 -16.35 7.46 26.49
C THR A 64 -16.50 8.24 25.19
N ALA A 65 -17.18 9.38 25.25
CA ALA A 65 -17.24 10.29 24.09
C ALA A 65 -15.85 10.90 23.86
N GLU A 66 -15.35 10.82 22.63
CA GLU A 66 -13.99 11.20 22.26
C GLU A 66 -13.97 12.42 21.32
N GLU A 67 -14.93 12.52 20.41
CA GLU A 67 -14.95 13.55 19.37
C GLU A 67 -16.37 13.95 19.00
N ILE A 68 -16.61 15.25 18.79
CA ILE A 68 -17.87 15.79 18.25
C ILE A 68 -17.59 16.65 17.04
N GLY A 69 -18.36 16.49 15.97
CA GLY A 69 -18.25 17.29 14.75
C GLY A 69 -19.59 17.59 14.12
N PHE A 70 -19.62 18.64 13.30
CA PHE A 70 -20.82 19.14 12.62
C PHE A 70 -20.54 19.37 11.14
N PHE A 71 -21.61 19.34 10.35
CA PHE A 71 -21.53 19.69 8.93
C PHE A 71 -21.89 21.15 8.71
N PHE A 72 -20.96 21.89 8.16
CA PHE A 72 -21.06 23.30 7.84
C PHE A 72 -21.33 23.53 6.36
N SER A 73 -21.90 24.69 6.05
CA SER A 73 -22.06 25.22 4.71
C SER A 73 -21.61 26.66 4.62
N SER A 74 -20.89 26.99 3.57
CA SER A 74 -20.55 28.36 3.20
C SER A 74 -21.71 29.10 2.51
N GLY A 75 -22.77 28.38 2.12
CA GLY A 75 -23.87 28.92 1.31
C GLY A 75 -23.44 29.34 -0.09
N GLY A 76 -22.37 28.76 -0.62
CA GLY A 76 -21.76 29.12 -1.90
C GLY A 76 -20.93 30.44 -1.84
N TYR A 77 -20.68 30.97 -0.63
CA TYR A 77 -19.84 32.14 -0.43
C TYR A 77 -18.40 31.73 -0.13
N GLN A 78 -17.42 32.42 -0.71
CA GLN A 78 -16.00 32.25 -0.38
C GLN A 78 -15.59 33.26 0.67
N PHE A 79 -15.30 32.80 1.87
CA PHE A 79 -14.78 33.62 2.95
C PHE A 79 -13.30 33.91 2.71
N THR A 80 -12.88 35.14 2.94
CA THR A 80 -11.47 35.57 2.80
C THR A 80 -10.76 35.73 4.11
N GLU A 81 -11.50 36.08 5.19
CA GLU A 81 -10.98 36.34 6.52
C GLU A 81 -11.96 35.90 7.60
N GLY A 82 -11.47 35.64 8.80
CA GLY A 82 -12.25 35.32 9.98
C GLY A 82 -12.09 33.87 10.46
N TYR A 83 -12.67 33.58 11.63
CA TYR A 83 -12.59 32.30 12.31
C TYR A 83 -13.97 31.79 12.69
N LEU A 84 -14.13 30.46 12.59
CA LEU A 84 -15.21 29.73 13.22
C LEU A 84 -14.63 29.03 14.46
N ARG A 85 -15.23 29.26 15.62
CA ARG A 85 -14.83 28.68 16.89
C ARG A 85 -15.83 27.65 17.33
N ILE A 86 -15.37 26.45 17.64
CA ILE A 86 -16.16 25.36 18.24
C ILE A 86 -15.57 25.07 19.61
N MET A 87 -16.38 25.17 20.67
CA MET A 87 -15.97 24.93 22.05
C MET A 87 -16.90 23.92 22.69
N ALA A 88 -16.37 22.89 23.30
CA ALA A 88 -17.11 21.85 24.00
C ALA A 88 -16.96 22.00 25.50
N PHE A 89 -18.05 21.81 26.23
CA PHE A 89 -18.15 22.03 27.68
C PHE A 89 -18.82 20.83 28.36
N ASP A 90 -18.39 20.54 29.58
CA ASP A 90 -19.10 19.73 30.56
C ASP A 90 -19.46 20.65 31.76
N GLY A 91 -20.75 21.00 31.86
CA GLY A 91 -21.18 22.11 32.73
C GLY A 91 -20.53 23.42 32.34
N ASP A 92 -19.68 23.98 33.22
CA ASP A 92 -18.90 25.21 32.98
C ASP A 92 -17.43 24.94 32.63
N THR A 93 -17.02 23.68 32.57
CA THR A 93 -15.63 23.30 32.27
C THR A 93 -15.45 23.12 30.75
N VAL A 94 -14.42 23.75 30.17
CA VAL A 94 -14.05 23.52 28.78
C VAL A 94 -13.35 22.16 28.71
N ILE A 95 -13.84 21.27 27.83
CA ILE A 95 -13.33 19.91 27.61
C ILE A 95 -12.84 19.70 26.20
N GLY A 96 -12.84 20.72 25.36
CA GLY A 96 -12.31 20.69 24.01
C GLY A 96 -12.62 22.01 23.28
N GLY A 97 -11.83 22.33 22.27
CA GLY A 97 -12.10 23.52 21.48
C GLY A 97 -11.11 23.70 20.35
N ARG A 98 -11.59 24.24 19.22
CA ARG A 98 -10.75 24.51 18.05
C ARG A 98 -11.28 25.70 17.26
N ASP A 99 -10.35 26.50 16.76
CA ASP A 99 -10.63 27.59 15.84
C ASP A 99 -10.29 27.12 14.42
N PHE A 100 -11.20 27.37 13.47
CA PHE A 100 -11.05 27.02 12.05
C PHE A 100 -11.05 28.30 11.22
N LEU A 101 -10.23 28.39 10.20
CA LEU A 101 -10.26 29.51 9.26
C LEU A 101 -11.54 29.45 8.42
N LEU A 102 -12.25 30.57 8.33
CA LEU A 102 -13.47 30.64 7.50
C LEU A 102 -13.17 30.39 6.02
N SER A 103 -11.98 30.73 5.54
CA SER A 103 -11.53 30.49 4.17
C SER A 103 -11.46 29.00 3.77
N GLU A 104 -11.42 28.10 4.77
CA GLU A 104 -11.38 26.65 4.56
C GLU A 104 -12.77 26.00 4.56
N ILE A 105 -13.83 26.76 4.82
CA ILE A 105 -15.20 26.23 4.91
C ILE A 105 -15.87 26.21 3.55
N GLY A 106 -16.09 24.99 3.03
CA GLY A 106 -16.85 24.71 1.81
C GLY A 106 -18.36 24.54 2.05
N ASP A 107 -19.09 24.15 1.02
CA ASP A 107 -20.56 24.05 1.05
C ASP A 107 -21.07 22.82 1.83
N VAL A 108 -20.25 21.78 1.96
CA VAL A 108 -20.51 20.61 2.82
C VAL A 108 -19.18 20.23 3.50
N GLN A 109 -18.83 20.97 4.55
CA GLN A 109 -17.59 20.75 5.28
C GLN A 109 -17.86 20.13 6.65
N PHE A 110 -17.22 19.01 6.94
CA PHE A 110 -17.24 18.41 8.28
C PHE A 110 -16.08 18.98 9.10
N LEU A 111 -16.40 19.56 10.27
CA LEU A 111 -15.41 20.08 11.21
C LEU A 111 -15.67 19.48 12.58
N SER A 112 -14.63 18.98 13.24
CA SER A 112 -14.73 18.26 14.51
C SER A 112 -13.74 18.79 15.55
N VAL A 113 -14.07 18.50 16.81
CA VAL A 113 -13.27 18.86 17.99
C VAL A 113 -13.11 17.62 18.86
N GLN A 114 -11.87 17.33 19.25
CA GLN A 114 -11.54 16.29 20.21
C GLN A 114 -11.96 16.73 21.61
N LEU A 115 -12.45 15.78 22.41
CA LEU A 115 -12.85 15.98 23.79
C LEU A 115 -11.72 15.47 24.71
N ASP A 116 -11.14 16.35 25.50
CA ASP A 116 -10.06 16.04 26.46
C ASP A 116 -10.51 15.09 27.57
N THR A 117 -11.79 15.18 27.95
CA THR A 117 -12.44 14.32 28.96
C THR A 117 -13.86 13.99 28.52
N PRO A 118 -14.34 12.76 28.78
CA PRO A 118 -15.71 12.37 28.46
C PRO A 118 -16.70 13.17 29.33
N PRO A 119 -17.70 13.84 28.74
CA PRO A 119 -18.67 14.66 29.49
C PRO A 119 -19.85 13.84 30.01
N GLU A 120 -20.43 14.25 31.16
CA GLU A 120 -21.73 13.77 31.59
C GLU A 120 -22.86 14.43 30.77
N GLU A 121 -22.76 15.75 30.52
CA GLU A 121 -23.64 16.50 29.63
C GLU A 121 -22.78 17.34 28.66
N LEU A 122 -22.81 16.99 27.39
CA LEU A 122 -22.05 17.67 26.36
C LEU A 122 -22.79 18.92 25.88
N ARG A 123 -22.21 20.11 26.09
CA ARG A 123 -22.67 21.39 25.55
C ARG A 123 -21.61 21.92 24.58
N VAL A 124 -21.97 22.11 23.32
CA VAL A 124 -21.06 22.65 22.29
C VAL A 124 -21.53 24.03 21.88
N CYS A 125 -20.66 25.03 22.00
CA CYS A 125 -20.90 26.38 21.57
C CYS A 125 -20.13 26.66 20.27
N ILE A 126 -20.87 27.06 19.25
CA ILE A 126 -20.34 27.37 17.92
C ILE A 126 -20.58 28.85 17.63
N SER A 127 -19.52 29.57 17.34
CA SER A 127 -19.58 31.03 17.06
C SER A 127 -18.62 31.39 15.92
N SER A 128 -18.90 32.49 15.26
CA SER A 128 -18.05 33.03 14.19
C SER A 128 -17.81 34.53 14.40
N ASP A 129 -16.66 34.99 13.91
CA ASP A 129 -16.33 36.43 13.87
C ASP A 129 -16.64 37.08 12.51
N ALA A 130 -17.31 36.35 11.61
CA ALA A 130 -17.72 36.85 10.30
C ALA A 130 -18.60 38.08 10.38
N ALA A 131 -18.20 39.20 9.74
CA ALA A 131 -18.83 40.49 9.94
C ALA A 131 -20.19 40.66 9.25
N ALA A 132 -20.36 40.13 8.03
CA ALA A 132 -21.57 40.37 7.21
C ALA A 132 -22.30 39.07 6.80
N ARG A 133 -21.58 38.04 6.46
CA ARG A 133 -22.09 36.70 6.15
C ARG A 133 -21.24 35.68 6.88
N GLY A 134 -21.87 34.64 7.41
CA GLY A 134 -21.22 33.58 8.17
C GLY A 134 -21.60 32.20 7.72
N PRO A 135 -20.86 31.14 8.16
CA PRO A 135 -21.21 29.77 7.90
C PRO A 135 -22.52 29.39 8.59
N SER A 136 -23.22 28.42 8.04
CA SER A 136 -24.43 27.81 8.60
C SER A 136 -24.24 26.31 8.79
N LEU A 137 -25.07 25.68 9.64
CA LEU A 137 -25.04 24.23 9.87
C LEU A 137 -26.22 23.57 9.17
N TRP A 138 -26.02 22.34 8.72
CA TRP A 138 -27.05 21.56 8.08
C TRP A 138 -28.02 20.93 9.08
N PHE A 139 -29.32 21.04 8.79
CA PHE A 139 -30.37 20.31 9.49
C PHE A 139 -30.58 18.93 8.90
N ASN A 140 -30.95 17.98 9.74
CA ASN A 140 -31.41 16.67 9.37
C ASN A 140 -32.94 16.71 9.13
N GLU A 141 -33.36 16.57 7.87
CA GLU A 141 -34.80 16.69 7.49
C GLU A 141 -35.60 15.42 7.77
N ASN A 142 -34.97 14.26 7.73
CA ASN A 142 -35.69 12.97 7.66
C ASN A 142 -35.62 12.14 8.95
N THR A 143 -34.71 12.48 9.87
CA THR A 143 -34.54 11.73 11.12
C THR A 143 -34.39 12.70 12.28
N VAL A 144 -35.01 12.36 13.40
CA VAL A 144 -34.79 13.07 14.66
C VAL A 144 -33.59 12.41 15.34
N THR A 145 -32.44 13.10 15.33
CA THR A 145 -31.25 12.67 16.08
C THR A 145 -31.31 13.20 17.52
N PRO A 146 -30.74 12.51 18.50
CA PRO A 146 -30.60 13.04 19.87
C PRO A 146 -29.87 14.39 19.87
N GLY A 147 -30.10 15.18 20.90
CA GLY A 147 -29.51 16.49 21.06
C GLY A 147 -30.44 17.65 20.65
N GLU A 148 -30.27 18.79 21.32
CA GLU A 148 -31.06 19.98 21.12
C GLU A 148 -30.15 21.14 20.70
N ALA A 149 -30.55 21.87 19.64
CA ALA A 149 -29.84 23.03 19.16
C ALA A 149 -30.57 24.33 19.52
N TYR A 150 -29.84 25.34 19.96
CA TYR A 150 -30.34 26.68 20.31
C TYR A 150 -29.50 27.73 19.57
N LEU A 151 -30.15 28.59 18.78
CA LEU A 151 -29.50 29.74 18.14
C LEU A 151 -29.88 31.01 18.90
N ASP A 152 -28.89 31.68 19.47
CA ASP A 152 -29.09 32.85 20.34
C ASP A 152 -30.12 32.61 21.46
N GLY A 153 -30.11 31.38 22.04
CA GLY A 153 -31.04 30.96 23.08
C GLY A 153 -32.43 30.51 22.58
N VAL A 154 -32.69 30.54 21.27
CA VAL A 154 -33.97 30.09 20.68
C VAL A 154 -33.81 28.65 20.17
N ARG A 155 -34.61 27.75 20.73
CA ARG A 155 -34.60 26.34 20.34
C ARG A 155 -34.94 26.15 18.86
N GLN A 156 -34.16 25.37 18.15
CA GLN A 156 -34.40 24.98 16.77
C GLN A 156 -35.36 23.79 16.72
N GLU A 157 -36.32 23.81 15.76
CA GLU A 157 -37.31 22.74 15.64
C GLU A 157 -36.75 21.45 14.99
N LYS A 158 -35.66 21.58 14.24
CA LYS A 158 -35.00 20.48 13.53
C LYS A 158 -33.70 20.04 14.19
N SER A 159 -33.38 18.78 14.12
CA SER A 159 -32.11 18.25 14.59
C SER A 159 -30.95 18.66 13.65
N LEU A 160 -29.78 18.89 14.21
CA LEU A 160 -28.58 19.12 13.41
C LEU A 160 -28.01 17.79 12.86
N VAL A 161 -27.28 17.88 11.76
CA VAL A 161 -26.42 16.80 11.28
C VAL A 161 -25.08 16.90 12.00
N TYR A 162 -24.79 15.94 12.85
CA TYR A 162 -23.56 15.88 13.64
C TYR A 162 -23.02 14.46 13.70
N ASN A 163 -21.80 14.29 14.16
CA ASN A 163 -21.18 13.03 14.49
C ASN A 163 -20.56 13.11 15.89
N LEU A 164 -21.03 12.31 16.81
CA LEU A 164 -20.39 12.07 18.10
C LEU A 164 -19.76 10.68 18.06
N THR A 165 -18.43 10.62 18.12
CA THR A 165 -17.69 9.38 18.21
C THR A 165 -17.47 9.01 19.68
N TYR A 166 -17.79 7.76 20.05
CA TYR A 166 -17.60 7.23 21.38
C TYR A 166 -17.21 5.77 21.34
N THR A 167 -16.48 5.30 22.33
CA THR A 167 -16.07 3.91 22.41
C THR A 167 -16.92 3.13 23.39
N VAL A 168 -17.29 1.89 23.05
CA VAL A 168 -18.03 0.97 23.92
C VAL A 168 -17.22 -0.31 24.08
N ARG A 169 -16.98 -0.72 25.33
CA ARG A 169 -16.42 -2.03 25.62
C ARG A 169 -17.51 -3.09 25.53
N ILE A 170 -17.44 -3.91 24.47
CA ILE A 170 -18.42 -4.95 24.20
C ILE A 170 -17.77 -6.31 24.44
N HIS A 171 -18.39 -7.13 25.31
CA HIS A 171 -18.06 -8.55 25.38
C HIS A 171 -18.81 -9.27 24.26
N ARG A 172 -18.09 -9.66 23.22
CA ARG A 172 -18.66 -10.42 22.10
C ARG A 172 -18.78 -11.89 22.51
N VAL A 173 -19.94 -12.29 23.03
CA VAL A 173 -20.19 -13.68 23.49
C VAL A 173 -20.44 -14.61 22.30
N TRP A 174 -21.25 -14.19 21.35
CA TRP A 174 -21.72 -15.07 20.28
C TRP A 174 -20.66 -15.43 19.24
N GLN A 175 -19.76 -14.51 18.90
CA GLN A 175 -18.71 -14.78 17.92
C GLN A 175 -17.68 -15.80 18.40
N PRO A 176 -17.05 -15.66 19.59
CA PRO A 176 -16.15 -16.67 20.12
C PRO A 176 -16.84 -18.02 20.35
N LEU A 177 -18.12 -18.01 20.79
CA LEU A 177 -18.90 -19.24 21.00
C LEU A 177 -19.11 -19.97 19.66
N ALA A 178 -19.51 -19.27 18.61
CA ALA A 178 -19.71 -19.85 17.29
C ALA A 178 -18.40 -20.42 16.71
N VAL A 179 -17.30 -19.68 16.82
CA VAL A 179 -15.96 -20.15 16.41
C VAL A 179 -15.56 -21.40 17.20
N GLY A 180 -15.78 -21.41 18.53
CA GLY A 180 -15.49 -22.57 19.38
C GLY A 180 -16.29 -23.80 19.01
N VAL A 181 -17.59 -23.65 18.76
CA VAL A 181 -18.48 -24.73 18.29
C VAL A 181 -18.04 -25.27 16.92
N LEU A 182 -17.70 -24.38 15.97
CA LEU A 182 -17.22 -24.78 14.64
C LEU A 182 -15.90 -25.54 14.72
N LEU A 183 -14.96 -25.09 15.55
CA LEU A 183 -13.70 -25.79 15.78
C LEU A 183 -13.91 -27.17 16.43
N LEU A 184 -14.84 -27.28 17.38
CA LEU A 184 -15.22 -28.55 18.00
C LEU A 184 -15.85 -29.51 16.99
N LEU A 185 -16.81 -29.03 16.17
CA LEU A 185 -17.44 -29.82 15.13
C LEU A 185 -16.44 -30.26 14.05
N GLY A 186 -15.49 -29.42 13.69
CA GLY A 186 -14.38 -29.75 12.79
C GLY A 186 -13.51 -30.88 13.35
N GLY A 187 -13.10 -30.78 14.60
CA GLY A 187 -12.35 -31.82 15.31
C GLY A 187 -13.11 -33.14 15.44
N LEU A 188 -14.41 -33.10 15.74
CA LEU A 188 -15.30 -34.26 15.77
C LEU A 188 -15.47 -34.89 14.40
N GLY A 189 -15.61 -34.08 13.34
CA GLY A 189 -15.67 -34.56 11.93
C GLY A 189 -14.40 -35.33 11.54
N VAL A 190 -13.22 -34.76 11.86
CA VAL A 190 -11.92 -35.41 11.65
C VAL A 190 -11.79 -36.71 12.47
N TYR A 191 -12.31 -36.75 13.67
CA TYR A 191 -12.33 -37.94 14.52
C TYR A 191 -13.31 -39.00 14.03
N ALA A 192 -14.52 -38.62 13.64
CA ALA A 192 -15.56 -39.52 13.11
C ALA A 192 -15.20 -40.10 11.72
N ALA A 193 -14.40 -39.42 10.93
CA ALA A 193 -13.85 -39.93 9.69
C ALA A 193 -12.92 -41.16 9.88
N ASN A 194 -12.64 -41.52 11.10
CA ASN A 194 -12.09 -42.81 11.60
C ASN A 194 -11.02 -43.42 10.71
N GLY A 195 -10.03 -42.68 10.29
CA GLY A 195 -9.06 -43.20 9.39
C GLY A 195 -8.02 -42.23 8.88
N PHE A 196 -8.08 -41.00 9.29
CA PHE A 196 -6.99 -40.09 9.02
C PHE A 196 -5.80 -40.46 9.92
N SER A 197 -5.08 -41.50 9.51
CA SER A 197 -3.80 -41.85 10.10
C SER A 197 -2.80 -40.74 9.79
N PHE A 198 -2.27 -40.10 10.84
CA PHE A 198 -1.03 -39.31 10.72
C PHE A 198 0.12 -40.25 10.39
N ARG A 199 0.11 -40.82 9.17
CA ARG A 199 1.25 -41.56 8.66
C ARG A 199 2.33 -40.53 8.38
N LYS A 200 3.41 -40.55 9.16
CA LYS A 200 4.67 -39.91 8.76
C LYS A 200 4.89 -40.27 7.31
N GLU A 201 4.92 -39.29 6.40
CA GLU A 201 5.40 -39.50 5.06
C GLU A 201 6.79 -40.13 5.18
N LYS A 202 6.89 -41.42 4.92
CA LYS A 202 8.18 -42.04 4.69
C LYS A 202 8.72 -41.33 3.48
N GLY A 203 9.79 -40.58 3.68
CA GLY A 203 10.44 -39.81 2.65
C GLY A 203 10.62 -40.67 1.42
N GLN A 204 10.17 -40.21 0.27
CA GLN A 204 10.69 -40.67 -1.00
C GLN A 204 12.21 -40.57 -0.88
N LYS A 205 12.85 -41.75 -0.96
CA LYS A 205 14.31 -41.84 -1.04
C LYS A 205 14.76 -40.85 -2.11
N SER A 206 15.55 -39.87 -1.69
CA SER A 206 16.31 -39.04 -2.61
C SER A 206 17.05 -39.94 -3.59
N PRO A 207 17.10 -39.61 -4.88
CA PRO A 207 18.04 -40.29 -5.75
C PRO A 207 19.42 -40.06 -5.13
N GLU A 208 20.08 -41.16 -4.91
CA GLU A 208 21.48 -41.43 -4.56
C GLU A 208 22.30 -40.23 -4.08
N ASP A 209 23.04 -40.43 -3.00
CA ASP A 209 24.14 -39.59 -2.48
C ASP A 209 25.21 -39.36 -3.56
N GLY A 210 24.87 -38.57 -4.57
CA GLY A 210 25.82 -37.93 -5.44
C GLY A 210 26.56 -36.85 -4.65
N GLU A 211 27.81 -36.61 -4.99
CA GLU A 211 28.70 -35.65 -4.36
C GLU A 211 27.92 -34.41 -3.88
N ARG A 212 28.08 -34.03 -2.61
CA ARG A 212 27.36 -32.94 -1.96
C ARG A 212 27.51 -31.62 -2.73
N PHE A 213 28.64 -31.49 -3.46
CA PHE A 213 28.96 -30.38 -4.36
C PHE A 213 29.59 -30.90 -5.66
N PRO A 214 28.79 -31.25 -6.69
CA PRO A 214 29.29 -31.72 -7.97
C PRO A 214 30.13 -30.62 -8.67
N ARG A 215 31.24 -31.01 -9.29
CA ARG A 215 32.07 -30.10 -10.07
C ARG A 215 31.45 -29.79 -11.43
N PRO A 216 31.46 -28.52 -11.89
CA PRO A 216 30.95 -28.15 -13.20
C PRO A 216 31.81 -28.77 -14.31
N ASN A 217 31.18 -29.31 -15.36
CA ASN A 217 31.88 -29.74 -16.57
C ASN A 217 32.33 -28.51 -17.40
N ARG A 218 33.18 -28.71 -18.42
CA ARG A 218 33.74 -27.62 -19.25
C ARG A 218 32.66 -26.70 -19.83
N ARG A 219 31.52 -27.24 -20.30
CA ARG A 219 30.41 -26.41 -20.85
C ARG A 219 29.70 -25.60 -19.76
N GLN A 220 29.53 -26.18 -18.61
CA GLN A 220 28.92 -25.51 -17.45
C GLN A 220 29.85 -24.43 -16.88
N ALA A 221 31.16 -24.69 -16.85
CA ALA A 221 32.17 -23.70 -16.47
C ALA A 221 32.23 -22.53 -17.47
N ALA A 222 32.17 -22.86 -18.79
CA ALA A 222 32.07 -21.80 -19.82
C ALA A 222 30.81 -20.94 -19.68
N GLY A 223 29.66 -21.57 -19.35
CA GLY A 223 28.42 -20.81 -19.08
C GLY A 223 28.54 -19.88 -17.88
N LEU A 224 29.21 -20.32 -16.81
CA LEU A 224 29.52 -19.46 -15.65
C LEU A 224 30.40 -18.26 -16.04
N LEU A 225 31.46 -18.52 -16.82
CA LEU A 225 32.33 -17.46 -17.32
C LEU A 225 31.59 -16.47 -18.22
N CYS A 226 30.68 -16.97 -19.09
CA CYS A 226 29.83 -16.08 -19.90
C CYS A 226 28.92 -15.19 -19.04
N ILE A 227 28.33 -15.70 -17.96
CA ILE A 227 27.53 -14.90 -17.03
C ILE A 227 28.40 -13.76 -16.49
N VAL A 228 29.57 -14.06 -15.93
CA VAL A 228 30.45 -13.04 -15.33
C VAL A 228 30.88 -11.99 -16.35
N VAL A 229 31.27 -12.40 -17.54
CA VAL A 229 31.72 -11.44 -18.59
C VAL A 229 30.56 -10.56 -19.09
N LEU A 230 29.41 -11.19 -19.38
CA LEU A 230 28.24 -10.44 -19.87
C LEU A 230 27.67 -9.51 -18.78
N GLY A 231 27.63 -9.96 -17.53
CA GLY A 231 27.21 -9.13 -16.40
C GLY A 231 28.12 -7.92 -16.20
N ALA A 232 29.45 -8.12 -16.24
CA ALA A 232 30.40 -7.03 -16.13
C ALA A 232 30.28 -6.02 -17.28
N LEU A 233 30.08 -6.49 -18.52
CA LEU A 233 29.87 -5.60 -19.68
C LEU A 233 28.57 -4.82 -19.57
N LEU A 234 27.50 -5.46 -19.09
CA LEU A 234 26.21 -4.83 -18.89
C LEU A 234 26.29 -3.77 -17.79
N PHE A 235 26.96 -4.08 -16.66
CA PHE A 235 27.17 -3.10 -15.60
C PHE A 235 28.00 -1.92 -16.08
N TYR A 236 29.07 -2.17 -16.83
CA TYR A 236 29.87 -1.09 -17.41
C TYR A 236 29.01 -0.17 -18.31
N TYR A 237 28.17 -0.75 -19.16
CA TYR A 237 27.23 0.01 -20.00
C TYR A 237 26.26 0.85 -19.15
N LEU A 238 25.63 0.26 -18.14
CA LEU A 238 24.71 1.00 -17.26
C LEU A 238 25.44 2.09 -16.46
N TYR A 239 26.65 1.79 -16.01
CA TYR A 239 27.47 2.76 -15.30
C TYR A 239 27.78 3.98 -16.19
N ASP A 240 28.29 3.74 -17.39
CA ASP A 240 28.72 4.82 -18.29
C ASP A 240 27.55 5.64 -18.83
N THR A 241 26.42 5.00 -19.17
CA THR A 241 25.27 5.67 -19.80
C THR A 241 24.29 6.28 -18.82
N ARG A 242 24.27 5.85 -17.54
CA ARG A 242 23.25 6.25 -16.56
C ARG A 242 23.84 6.67 -15.22
N ILE A 243 24.49 5.75 -14.50
CA ILE A 243 24.93 5.98 -13.13
C ILE A 243 25.96 7.10 -13.05
N ARG A 244 26.86 7.20 -14.02
CA ARG A 244 27.87 8.26 -14.09
C ARG A 244 27.25 9.65 -14.28
N ILE A 245 26.15 9.74 -15.02
CA ILE A 245 25.40 10.98 -15.19
C ILE A 245 24.69 11.33 -13.89
N ALA A 246 23.90 10.40 -13.35
CA ALA A 246 23.14 10.61 -12.12
C ALA A 246 24.01 10.95 -10.89
N GLN A 247 25.20 10.35 -10.76
CA GLN A 247 26.10 10.66 -9.63
C GLN A 247 26.64 12.09 -9.64
N ASN A 248 26.65 12.74 -10.82
CA ASN A 248 27.14 14.11 -10.97
C ASN A 248 26.00 15.14 -10.89
N THR A 249 24.76 14.71 -10.68
CA THR A 249 23.63 15.60 -10.42
C THR A 249 23.56 15.92 -8.92
N THR A 250 23.06 17.13 -8.62
CA THR A 250 22.77 17.55 -7.25
C THR A 250 21.30 17.30 -6.94
N GLU A 251 20.97 16.94 -5.74
CA GLU A 251 19.59 17.03 -5.24
C GLU A 251 19.23 18.50 -5.04
N GLN A 252 18.01 18.87 -5.43
CA GLN A 252 17.56 20.27 -5.47
C GLN A 252 16.23 20.41 -4.72
N VAL A 253 16.12 21.48 -3.93
CA VAL A 253 14.88 21.84 -3.21
C VAL A 253 14.55 23.30 -3.51
N THR A 254 13.32 23.58 -3.90
CA THR A 254 12.85 24.94 -4.10
C THR A 254 12.64 25.60 -2.73
N VAL A 255 13.33 26.73 -2.50
CA VAL A 255 13.25 27.50 -1.24
C VAL A 255 12.19 28.61 -1.36
N LEU A 256 12.20 29.32 -2.50
CA LEU A 256 11.21 30.33 -2.86
C LEU A 256 10.72 30.07 -4.28
N GLU A 257 9.44 29.83 -4.44
CA GLU A 257 8.81 29.48 -5.71
C GLU A 257 8.32 30.73 -6.44
N ALA A 258 8.32 30.70 -7.79
CA ALA A 258 7.83 31.80 -8.59
C ALA A 258 6.30 31.88 -8.56
N ASP A 259 5.74 33.07 -8.31
CA ASP A 259 4.31 33.34 -8.47
C ASP A 259 3.96 34.13 -9.76
N GLY A 260 4.95 34.24 -10.67
CA GLY A 260 4.80 34.89 -11.97
C GLY A 260 5.25 36.33 -12.02
N GLU A 261 5.74 36.89 -10.93
CA GLU A 261 6.37 38.21 -10.94
C GLU A 261 7.78 38.16 -11.56
N LEU A 262 8.13 39.21 -12.33
CA LEU A 262 9.41 39.35 -13.02
C LEU A 262 10.03 40.70 -12.67
N ILE A 263 11.30 40.68 -12.25
CA ILE A 263 12.07 41.89 -11.95
C ILE A 263 13.02 42.15 -13.14
N PRO A 264 12.78 43.19 -13.96
CA PRO A 264 13.69 43.50 -15.08
C PRO A 264 15.03 44.01 -14.52
N VAL A 265 16.11 43.60 -15.18
CA VAL A 265 17.48 44.08 -14.90
C VAL A 265 17.69 45.43 -15.56
N THR A 266 17.74 46.50 -14.76
CA THR A 266 17.89 47.86 -15.18
C THR A 266 18.96 48.54 -14.33
N GLU A 267 19.34 49.77 -14.62
CA GLU A 267 20.25 50.55 -13.75
C GLU A 267 19.78 50.58 -12.29
N ALA A 268 18.45 50.74 -12.07
CA ALA A 268 17.86 50.78 -10.74
C ALA A 268 17.87 49.42 -10.00
N THR A 269 17.88 48.33 -10.74
CA THR A 269 17.91 46.93 -10.25
C THR A 269 19.23 46.25 -10.54
N SER A 270 20.27 46.99 -10.82
CA SER A 270 21.61 46.46 -11.14
C SER A 270 22.28 45.73 -9.98
N VAL A 271 21.80 45.97 -8.76
CA VAL A 271 22.22 45.22 -7.53
C VAL A 271 20.98 44.69 -6.85
N VAL A 272 20.92 43.39 -6.66
CA VAL A 272 19.83 42.68 -5.96
C VAL A 272 20.41 41.88 -4.81
N SER A 273 19.83 42.03 -3.62
CA SER A 273 20.25 41.32 -2.43
C SER A 273 19.04 40.61 -1.81
N GLN A 274 19.14 39.31 -1.59
CA GLN A 274 18.11 38.47 -1.01
C GLN A 274 18.62 37.65 0.16
N LYS A 275 17.90 37.65 1.27
CA LYS A 275 18.12 36.74 2.39
C LYS A 275 17.24 35.50 2.23
N VAL A 276 17.81 34.34 2.49
CA VAL A 276 17.11 33.06 2.42
C VAL A 276 17.52 32.15 3.57
N LYS A 277 16.56 31.38 4.07
CA LYS A 277 16.79 30.30 5.06
C LYS A 277 16.31 29.00 4.44
N PRO A 278 17.20 28.19 3.80
CA PRO A 278 16.78 26.96 3.12
C PRO A 278 16.21 25.90 4.05
N GLY A 279 16.58 25.86 5.33
CA GLY A 279 16.10 24.86 6.28
C GLY A 279 16.72 23.47 6.14
N GLU A 280 17.73 23.34 5.26
CA GLU A 280 18.34 22.06 4.92
C GLU A 280 19.64 21.82 5.68
N GLU A 281 19.86 20.56 6.12
CA GLU A 281 21.02 20.21 6.92
C GLU A 281 22.33 20.16 6.13
N LEU A 282 22.24 19.92 4.82
CA LEU A 282 23.37 19.86 3.88
C LEU A 282 23.12 20.80 2.71
N LEU A 283 24.09 21.63 2.39
CA LEU A 283 23.99 22.61 1.30
C LEU A 283 25.30 22.68 0.50
N THR A 284 25.21 22.59 -0.83
CA THR A 284 26.34 22.70 -1.75
C THR A 284 26.27 23.94 -2.63
N GLY A 285 25.18 24.68 -2.58
CA GLY A 285 24.98 25.88 -3.36
C GLY A 285 23.54 26.37 -3.32
N LEU A 286 23.33 27.54 -3.89
CA LEU A 286 22.03 28.16 -4.13
C LEU A 286 21.89 28.45 -5.61
N GLY A 287 20.66 28.50 -6.11
CA GLY A 287 20.37 28.85 -7.51
C GLY A 287 19.33 29.93 -7.59
N VAL A 288 19.49 30.87 -8.54
CA VAL A 288 18.51 31.93 -8.81
C VAL A 288 17.96 31.72 -10.21
N ARG A 289 16.64 31.88 -10.37
CA ARG A 289 15.93 31.64 -11.61
C ARG A 289 15.78 32.93 -12.43
N PHE A 290 16.12 32.83 -13.72
CA PHE A 290 16.06 33.94 -14.67
C PHE A 290 15.08 33.68 -15.80
N TYR A 291 14.60 34.75 -16.39
CA TYR A 291 13.77 34.74 -17.59
C TYR A 291 14.37 35.66 -18.62
N LEU A 292 14.35 35.24 -19.89
CA LEU A 292 14.73 36.09 -21.04
C LEU A 292 13.49 36.36 -21.88
N GLU A 293 13.30 37.61 -22.26
CA GLU A 293 12.20 37.97 -23.18
C GLU A 293 12.30 37.22 -24.52
N ASP A 294 11.14 36.96 -25.12
CA ASP A 294 11.07 36.16 -26.34
C ASP A 294 11.92 36.78 -27.48
N GLY A 295 12.84 35.97 -28.00
CA GLY A 295 13.73 36.36 -29.07
C GLY A 295 14.99 37.12 -28.65
N VAL A 296 15.23 37.31 -27.37
CA VAL A 296 16.46 37.92 -26.85
C VAL A 296 17.55 36.86 -26.68
N THR A 297 18.75 37.21 -27.16
CA THR A 297 20.00 36.46 -26.94
C THR A 297 21.02 37.39 -26.33
N LEU A 298 21.64 36.94 -25.24
CA LEU A 298 22.66 37.74 -24.52
C LEU A 298 24.05 37.30 -24.95
N ASP A 299 24.76 38.18 -25.68
CA ASP A 299 26.12 37.89 -26.18
C ASP A 299 27.21 38.56 -25.34
N GLN A 300 26.90 39.57 -24.57
CA GLN A 300 27.87 40.37 -23.78
C GLN A 300 27.32 40.66 -22.37
N GLY A 301 28.25 40.87 -21.44
CA GLY A 301 27.94 41.20 -20.05
C GLY A 301 28.15 40.05 -19.10
N SER A 302 28.14 40.36 -17.82
CA SER A 302 28.31 39.38 -16.74
C SER A 302 27.51 39.78 -15.48
N MET A 303 27.16 38.78 -14.70
CA MET A 303 26.61 38.94 -13.35
C MET A 303 27.65 38.49 -12.33
N HIS A 304 28.04 39.38 -11.44
CA HIS A 304 28.85 39.05 -10.27
C HIS A 304 27.93 38.58 -9.13
N ALA A 305 28.14 37.40 -8.62
CA ALA A 305 27.28 36.79 -7.60
C ALA A 305 28.11 36.40 -6.37
N VAL A 306 27.64 36.81 -5.19
CA VAL A 306 28.25 36.47 -3.90
C VAL A 306 27.21 35.80 -3.00
N VAL A 307 27.56 34.68 -2.41
CA VAL A 307 26.73 34.05 -1.37
C VAL A 307 27.47 34.08 -0.04
N THR A 308 26.86 34.69 0.94
CA THR A 308 27.41 34.85 2.30
C THR A 308 26.54 34.09 3.31
N ASP A 309 27.13 33.24 4.11
CA ASP A 309 26.50 32.71 5.31
C ASP A 309 26.49 33.81 6.40
N LEU A 310 25.31 34.31 6.72
CA LEU A 310 25.14 35.38 7.72
C LEU A 310 25.31 34.89 9.16
N THR A 311 25.11 33.59 9.40
CA THR A 311 25.23 32.95 10.72
C THR A 311 26.69 32.84 11.12
N LEU A 312 27.56 32.46 10.16
CA LEU A 312 29.01 32.34 10.38
C LEU A 312 29.79 33.57 9.95
N GLY A 313 29.20 34.48 9.16
CA GLY A 313 29.89 35.63 8.58
C GLY A 313 30.89 35.28 7.48
N GLN A 314 30.72 34.14 6.79
CA GLN A 314 31.65 33.61 5.81
C GLN A 314 31.10 33.70 4.39
N VAL A 315 31.92 34.13 3.43
CA VAL A 315 31.60 34.03 1.98
C VAL A 315 31.82 32.59 1.55
N LEU A 316 30.79 31.97 0.96
CA LEU A 316 30.78 30.57 0.50
C LEU A 316 30.95 30.44 -1.01
N CYS A 317 30.52 31.43 -1.76
CA CYS A 317 30.66 31.49 -3.20
C CYS A 317 30.87 32.94 -3.66
N GLU A 318 31.81 33.16 -4.54
CA GLU A 318 32.02 34.42 -5.27
C GLU A 318 32.37 34.05 -6.71
N THR A 319 31.53 34.44 -7.67
CA THR A 319 31.67 34.00 -9.05
C THR A 319 31.09 35.00 -10.04
N ASP A 320 31.68 35.05 -11.25
CA ASP A 320 31.18 35.83 -12.38
C ASP A 320 30.49 34.90 -13.41
N ILE A 321 29.20 35.14 -13.63
CA ILE A 321 28.36 34.40 -14.58
C ILE A 321 28.27 35.19 -15.89
N GLN A 322 28.71 34.61 -17.00
CA GLN A 322 28.69 35.24 -18.31
C GLN A 322 27.28 35.25 -18.91
N ALA A 323 26.98 36.28 -19.74
CA ALA A 323 25.70 36.43 -20.42
C ALA A 323 25.23 35.18 -21.15
N SER A 324 26.13 34.42 -21.77
CA SER A 324 25.83 33.16 -22.50
C SER A 324 25.35 31.98 -21.60
N GLN A 325 25.46 32.12 -20.28
CA GLN A 325 25.02 31.08 -19.31
C GLN A 325 23.56 31.27 -18.84
N PHE A 326 22.92 32.37 -19.18
CA PHE A 326 21.51 32.58 -18.87
C PHE A 326 20.65 31.88 -19.90
N ILE A 327 19.81 30.96 -19.40
CA ILE A 327 18.81 30.23 -20.18
C ILE A 327 17.44 30.59 -19.60
N SER A 328 16.52 31.01 -20.48
CA SER A 328 15.19 31.44 -20.06
C SER A 328 14.47 30.32 -19.30
N GLY A 329 13.97 30.62 -18.09
CA GLY A 329 13.25 29.69 -17.23
C GLY A 329 14.14 28.74 -16.40
N GLU A 330 15.47 28.79 -16.56
CA GLU A 330 16.42 27.93 -15.84
C GLU A 330 17.07 28.64 -14.64
N TYR A 331 17.58 27.83 -13.71
CA TYR A 331 18.31 28.31 -12.54
C TYR A 331 19.80 28.44 -12.83
N VAL A 332 20.38 29.58 -12.51
CA VAL A 332 21.84 29.77 -12.48
C VAL A 332 22.36 29.32 -11.13
N GLY A 333 23.21 28.31 -11.10
CA GLY A 333 23.74 27.70 -9.88
C GLY A 333 24.95 28.47 -9.34
N LEU A 334 24.88 28.88 -8.08
CA LEU A 334 25.94 29.49 -7.28
C LEU A 334 26.49 28.41 -6.33
N LEU A 335 27.44 27.60 -6.81
CA LEU A 335 27.97 26.45 -6.08
C LEU A 335 29.04 26.87 -5.10
N PHE A 336 29.02 26.34 -3.89
CA PHE A 336 29.99 26.61 -2.84
C PHE A 336 31.31 25.86 -3.11
N GLU A 337 32.44 26.45 -2.71
CA GLU A 337 33.74 25.77 -2.80
C GLU A 337 33.76 24.48 -1.98
N ASN A 338 33.10 24.47 -0.82
CA ASN A 338 32.98 23.33 0.05
C ASN A 338 31.51 23.14 0.47
N SER A 339 31.03 21.90 0.45
CA SER A 339 29.70 21.56 0.96
C SER A 339 29.60 21.90 2.46
N GLN A 340 28.49 22.51 2.84
CA GLN A 340 28.18 22.87 4.22
C GLN A 340 27.31 21.77 4.85
N SER A 341 27.56 21.43 6.12
CA SER A 341 26.79 20.43 6.87
C SER A 341 26.42 20.95 8.25
N GLY A 342 25.26 20.55 8.79
CA GLY A 342 24.73 21.02 10.07
C GLY A 342 24.24 22.47 9.99
N VAL A 343 23.66 22.86 8.85
CA VAL A 343 23.34 24.28 8.53
C VAL A 343 21.84 24.54 8.41
N SER A 344 20.99 23.66 8.95
CA SER A 344 19.53 23.80 8.89
C SER A 344 19.01 25.16 9.43
N ASP A 345 19.69 25.73 10.43
CA ASP A 345 19.32 27.00 11.03
C ASP A 345 20.03 28.22 10.43
N HIS A 346 20.91 28.01 9.44
CA HIS A 346 21.70 29.08 8.89
C HIS A 346 20.88 29.97 7.94
N GLU A 347 21.16 31.29 8.00
CA GLU A 347 20.63 32.32 7.10
C GLU A 347 21.72 32.70 6.08
N TYR A 348 21.34 32.73 4.81
CA TYR A 348 22.25 33.10 3.71
C TYR A 348 21.80 34.37 3.06
N ARG A 349 22.76 35.15 2.54
CA ARG A 349 22.50 36.33 1.69
C ARG A 349 23.10 36.07 0.30
N ILE A 350 22.27 36.27 -0.70
CA ILE A 350 22.66 36.23 -2.12
C ILE A 350 22.72 37.69 -2.59
N ASP A 351 23.90 38.14 -3.01
CA ASP A 351 24.13 39.46 -3.59
C ASP A 351 24.44 39.27 -5.08
N LEU A 352 23.65 39.87 -5.96
CA LEU A 352 23.80 39.82 -7.41
C LEU A 352 24.09 41.23 -7.93
N THR A 353 25.15 41.41 -8.72
CA THR A 353 25.50 42.67 -9.35
C THR A 353 25.63 42.46 -10.86
N PHE A 354 24.84 43.19 -11.63
CA PHE A 354 24.78 43.06 -13.07
C PHE A 354 25.63 44.14 -13.74
N SER A 355 26.41 43.76 -14.77
CA SER A 355 27.19 44.71 -15.59
C SER A 355 26.27 45.59 -16.46
N GLU A 356 26.77 46.75 -16.92
CA GLU A 356 26.00 47.70 -17.71
C GLU A 356 25.43 47.10 -19.00
N GLU A 357 26.12 46.14 -19.60
CA GLU A 357 25.69 45.47 -20.83
C GLU A 357 24.42 44.61 -20.63
N LEU A 358 24.09 44.26 -19.40
CA LEU A 358 22.88 43.48 -19.08
C LEU A 358 21.67 44.38 -18.72
N TRP A 359 21.86 45.68 -18.55
CA TRP A 359 20.76 46.60 -18.25
C TRP A 359 19.86 46.78 -19.47
N ASP A 360 18.56 46.71 -19.24
CA ASP A 360 17.54 46.82 -20.29
C ASP A 360 17.74 45.85 -21.48
N SER A 361 18.47 44.77 -21.25
CA SER A 361 18.77 43.75 -22.27
C SER A 361 17.64 42.72 -22.48
N GLY A 362 16.56 42.79 -21.72
CA GLY A 362 15.49 41.80 -21.69
C GLY A 362 15.75 40.65 -20.73
N LEU A 363 16.82 40.71 -19.92
CA LEU A 363 17.05 39.79 -18.80
C LEU A 363 16.18 40.20 -17.62
N GLN A 364 15.48 39.22 -17.05
CA GLN A 364 14.59 39.43 -15.89
C GLN A 364 14.86 38.36 -14.84
N ILE A 365 14.72 38.69 -13.55
CA ILE A 365 14.81 37.77 -12.43
C ILE A 365 13.41 37.30 -12.09
N MET A 366 13.19 35.99 -12.00
CA MET A 366 11.92 35.46 -11.53
C MET A 366 11.79 35.64 -10.03
N SER A 367 10.65 36.17 -9.60
CA SER A 367 10.38 36.52 -8.20
C SER A 367 8.99 36.05 -7.73
N SER A 368 8.76 36.15 -6.45
CA SER A 368 7.49 35.99 -5.78
C SER A 368 7.26 37.17 -4.82
N SER A 369 6.09 37.22 -4.19
CA SER A 369 5.78 38.20 -3.13
C SER A 369 6.79 38.18 -1.97
N GLU A 370 7.54 37.07 -1.78
CA GLU A 370 8.53 36.90 -0.71
C GLU A 370 9.98 37.21 -1.17
N GLY A 371 10.22 37.42 -2.45
CA GLY A 371 11.52 37.78 -3.01
C GLY A 371 11.89 37.00 -4.28
N ILE A 372 13.18 37.02 -4.68
CA ILE A 372 13.64 36.29 -5.87
C ILE A 372 13.50 34.77 -5.70
N CYS A 373 13.22 34.08 -6.80
CA CYS A 373 13.09 32.62 -6.80
C CYS A 373 14.44 31.95 -6.52
N VAL A 374 14.51 31.22 -5.42
CA VAL A 374 15.73 30.56 -4.96
C VAL A 374 15.52 29.07 -4.83
N ARG A 375 16.51 28.30 -5.31
CA ARG A 375 16.62 26.86 -5.16
C ARG A 375 17.88 26.52 -4.36
N ALA A 376 17.79 25.55 -3.46
CA ALA A 376 18.93 24.99 -2.74
C ALA A 376 19.47 23.76 -3.48
N TYR A 377 20.78 23.67 -3.61
CA TYR A 377 21.50 22.48 -4.06
C TYR A 377 22.09 21.77 -2.85
N LEU A 378 21.63 20.54 -2.58
CA LEU A 378 21.94 19.88 -1.32
C LEU A 378 23.29 19.16 -1.35
N TYR A 379 23.45 18.16 -2.22
CA TYR A 379 24.72 17.40 -2.34
C TYR A 379 24.75 16.60 -3.64
N PHE A 380 25.96 16.19 -4.02
CA PHE A 380 26.13 15.31 -5.18
C PHE A 380 25.78 13.86 -4.86
N ASN A 381 25.16 13.18 -5.80
CA ASN A 381 24.72 11.80 -5.67
C ASN A 381 25.86 10.77 -5.83
N ILE A 382 27.07 11.09 -5.35
CA ILE A 382 28.28 10.26 -5.48
C ILE A 382 28.10 8.87 -4.89
N PHE A 383 27.26 8.72 -3.83
CA PHE A 383 26.96 7.44 -3.22
C PHE A 383 26.35 6.43 -4.19
N LEU A 384 25.65 6.88 -5.25
CA LEU A 384 25.01 6.02 -6.25
C LEU A 384 26.00 5.05 -6.92
N LYS A 385 27.24 5.50 -7.17
CA LYS A 385 28.27 4.61 -7.71
C LYS A 385 28.50 3.39 -6.84
N ARG A 386 28.64 3.58 -5.52
CA ARG A 386 28.87 2.49 -4.55
C ARG A 386 27.62 1.65 -4.37
N PHE A 387 26.46 2.30 -4.26
CA PHE A 387 25.18 1.65 -4.13
C PHE A 387 24.91 0.66 -5.27
N PHE A 388 24.97 1.11 -6.52
CA PHE A 388 24.75 0.25 -7.69
C PHE A 388 25.86 -0.77 -7.92
N PHE A 389 27.10 -0.47 -7.54
CA PHE A 389 28.21 -1.43 -7.60
C PHE A 389 27.98 -2.62 -6.65
N PHE A 390 27.61 -2.39 -5.39
CA PHE A 390 27.32 -3.47 -4.46
C PHE A 390 26.09 -4.28 -4.89
N MET A 391 25.08 -3.61 -5.41
CA MET A 391 23.91 -4.29 -5.96
C MET A 391 24.28 -5.17 -7.16
N PHE A 392 25.11 -4.68 -8.06
CA PHE A 392 25.63 -5.47 -9.17
C PHE A 392 26.40 -6.71 -8.70
N LEU A 393 27.30 -6.57 -7.73
CA LEU A 393 28.03 -7.70 -7.16
C LEU A 393 27.07 -8.74 -6.56
N GLY A 394 26.02 -8.30 -5.88
CA GLY A 394 24.98 -9.18 -5.36
C GLY A 394 24.25 -9.94 -6.46
N VAL A 395 23.80 -9.25 -7.51
CA VAL A 395 23.12 -9.85 -8.67
C VAL A 395 24.04 -10.85 -9.39
N GLU A 396 25.30 -10.50 -9.62
CA GLU A 396 26.26 -11.36 -10.29
C GLU A 396 26.56 -12.62 -9.49
N GLY A 397 26.78 -12.45 -8.18
CA GLY A 397 26.94 -13.57 -7.26
C GLY A 397 25.73 -14.50 -7.24
N PHE A 398 24.52 -13.93 -7.23
CA PHE A 398 23.30 -14.70 -7.31
C PHE A 398 23.21 -15.48 -8.64
N LEU A 399 23.49 -14.86 -9.78
CA LEU A 399 23.43 -15.51 -11.08
C LEU A 399 24.38 -16.72 -11.16
N CYS A 400 25.58 -16.59 -10.58
CA CYS A 400 26.52 -17.70 -10.44
C CYS A 400 25.96 -18.82 -9.57
N VAL A 401 25.36 -18.51 -8.43
CA VAL A 401 24.72 -19.48 -7.53
C VAL A 401 23.49 -20.11 -8.21
N PHE A 402 22.64 -19.30 -8.85
CA PHE A 402 21.48 -19.79 -9.59
C PHE A 402 21.87 -20.77 -10.71
N TRP A 403 22.88 -20.40 -11.51
CA TRP A 403 23.41 -21.29 -12.57
C TRP A 403 23.92 -22.60 -11.97
N TYR A 404 24.72 -22.54 -10.92
CA TYR A 404 25.25 -23.72 -10.26
C TYR A 404 24.13 -24.61 -9.71
N VAL A 405 23.19 -24.03 -8.96
CA VAL A 405 22.10 -24.79 -8.33
C VAL A 405 21.16 -25.40 -9.38
N THR A 406 20.89 -24.70 -10.48
CA THR A 406 19.93 -25.10 -11.50
C THR A 406 20.53 -26.08 -12.50
N PHE A 407 21.76 -25.87 -12.99
CA PHE A 407 22.33 -26.62 -14.09
C PHE A 407 23.43 -27.58 -13.67
N VAL A 408 24.19 -27.32 -12.63
CA VAL A 408 25.26 -28.19 -12.13
C VAL A 408 24.69 -29.17 -11.11
N LYS A 409 24.16 -28.65 -9.99
CA LYS A 409 23.58 -29.46 -8.90
C LYS A 409 22.23 -30.07 -9.28
N LYS A 410 21.54 -29.51 -10.26
CA LYS A 410 20.19 -29.93 -10.70
C LYS A 410 19.18 -30.03 -9.56
N ALA A 411 19.22 -29.09 -8.64
CA ALA A 411 18.36 -29.05 -7.47
C ALA A 411 16.86 -29.10 -7.82
N ARG A 412 16.04 -29.43 -6.84
CA ARG A 412 14.59 -29.46 -6.99
C ARG A 412 14.08 -28.02 -7.25
N LEU A 413 13.04 -27.92 -8.08
CA LEU A 413 12.49 -26.64 -8.51
C LEU A 413 12.05 -25.74 -7.35
N GLU A 414 11.46 -26.35 -6.31
CA GLU A 414 11.06 -25.62 -5.09
C GLU A 414 12.23 -25.03 -4.30
N THR A 415 13.42 -25.63 -4.37
CA THR A 415 14.63 -25.05 -3.75
C THR A 415 15.17 -23.89 -4.59
N VAL A 416 15.19 -24.06 -5.92
CA VAL A 416 15.56 -22.98 -6.84
C VAL A 416 14.61 -21.79 -6.66
N PHE A 417 13.31 -22.06 -6.53
CA PHE A 417 12.29 -21.05 -6.26
C PHE A 417 12.62 -20.22 -5.01
N LEU A 418 12.83 -20.89 -3.88
CA LEU A 418 13.05 -20.21 -2.60
C LEU A 418 14.28 -19.29 -2.66
N VAL A 419 15.39 -19.80 -3.22
CA VAL A 419 16.61 -18.99 -3.38
C VAL A 419 16.37 -17.80 -4.31
N THR A 420 15.64 -18.00 -5.41
CA THR A 420 15.38 -16.96 -6.40
C THR A 420 14.49 -15.84 -5.84
N VAL A 421 13.35 -16.21 -5.21
CA VAL A 421 12.40 -15.22 -4.69
C VAL A 421 13.00 -14.41 -3.54
N LEU A 422 13.68 -15.08 -2.59
CA LEU A 422 14.33 -14.38 -1.48
C LEU A 422 15.43 -13.43 -1.95
N PHE A 423 16.19 -13.82 -2.97
CA PHE A 423 17.23 -12.94 -3.50
C PHE A 423 16.65 -11.73 -4.24
N PHE A 424 15.74 -11.96 -5.21
CA PHE A 424 15.10 -10.83 -5.90
C PHE A 424 14.35 -9.93 -4.94
N GLY A 425 13.74 -10.50 -3.90
CA GLY A 425 13.10 -9.71 -2.87
C GLY A 425 14.05 -8.76 -2.14
N LEU A 426 15.30 -9.17 -1.85
CA LEU A 426 16.31 -8.26 -1.32
C LEU A 426 16.57 -7.08 -2.27
N ILE A 427 16.67 -7.36 -3.57
CA ILE A 427 16.89 -6.30 -4.57
C ILE A 427 15.67 -5.37 -4.68
N TYR A 428 14.47 -5.93 -4.77
CA TYR A 428 13.22 -5.16 -4.83
C TYR A 428 13.02 -4.31 -3.57
N ASN A 429 13.38 -4.83 -2.39
CA ASN A 429 13.26 -4.13 -1.11
C ASN A 429 14.10 -2.83 -1.05
N VAL A 430 15.20 -2.79 -1.81
CA VAL A 430 16.10 -1.65 -1.87
C VAL A 430 15.82 -0.76 -3.09
N MET A 431 15.41 -1.36 -4.23
CA MET A 431 15.15 -0.64 -5.48
C MET A 431 13.81 0.07 -5.49
N LEU A 432 12.77 -0.57 -4.98
CA LEU A 432 11.48 0.05 -4.72
C LEU A 432 11.44 0.41 -3.24
N THR A 433 11.87 1.62 -2.93
CA THR A 433 12.04 2.09 -1.55
C THR A 433 10.72 2.09 -0.78
N PRO A 434 10.69 2.16 0.55
CA PRO A 434 9.45 2.35 1.30
C PRO A 434 8.63 3.53 0.75
N TYR A 435 7.31 3.44 0.81
CA TYR A 435 6.30 4.35 0.25
C TYR A 435 6.12 4.29 -1.28
N MET A 436 7.02 3.66 -2.05
CA MET A 436 6.88 3.56 -3.51
C MET A 436 5.83 2.56 -3.99
N VAL A 437 5.33 1.70 -3.13
CA VAL A 437 4.26 0.74 -3.49
C VAL A 437 2.90 1.37 -3.14
N PRO A 438 1.86 1.22 -3.99
CA PRO A 438 0.56 1.83 -3.74
C PRO A 438 0.01 1.50 -2.35
N ASP A 439 -0.49 2.52 -1.65
CA ASP A 439 -1.05 2.46 -0.29
C ASP A 439 -0.06 2.00 0.79
N GLU A 440 1.25 1.92 0.51
CA GLU A 440 2.22 1.37 1.45
C GLU A 440 2.34 2.21 2.72
N GLU A 441 2.19 3.52 2.63
CA GLU A 441 2.15 4.43 3.77
C GLU A 441 1.10 4.00 4.79
N LYS A 442 -0.14 3.84 4.34
CA LYS A 442 -1.26 3.36 5.17
C LYS A 442 -0.99 1.97 5.77
N HIS A 443 -0.35 1.10 5.00
CA HIS A 443 0.03 -0.23 5.48
C HIS A 443 1.16 -0.19 6.54
N ILE A 444 2.10 0.75 6.43
CA ILE A 444 3.13 0.99 7.45
C ILE A 444 2.47 1.45 8.75
N ASP A 445 1.57 2.41 8.68
CA ASP A 445 0.84 2.92 9.84
C ASP A 445 0.04 1.82 10.54
N MET A 446 -0.67 0.98 9.78
CA MET A 446 -1.38 -0.18 10.33
C MET A 446 -0.44 -1.17 11.01
N ALA A 447 0.71 -1.46 10.40
CA ALA A 447 1.70 -2.36 11.00
C ALA A 447 2.32 -1.74 12.26
N TYR A 448 2.50 -0.41 12.29
CA TYR A 448 3.02 0.31 13.44
C TYR A 448 2.04 0.26 14.62
N ARG A 449 0.75 0.49 14.38
CA ARG A 449 -0.32 0.34 15.37
C ARG A 449 -0.36 -1.07 15.96
N TYR A 450 -0.37 -2.09 15.11
CA TYR A 450 -0.33 -3.46 15.59
C TYR A 450 0.97 -3.80 16.34
N SER A 451 2.10 -3.19 15.96
CA SER A 451 3.35 -3.30 16.72
C SER A 451 3.25 -2.61 18.09
N ASN A 452 2.55 -1.48 18.17
CA ASN A 452 2.23 -0.82 19.45
C ASN A 452 1.38 -1.70 20.36
N ASP A 453 0.32 -2.32 19.81
CA ASP A 453 -0.52 -3.27 20.58
C ASP A 453 0.31 -4.42 21.17
N VAL A 454 1.25 -4.97 20.38
CA VAL A 454 2.15 -6.04 20.83
C VAL A 454 3.11 -5.57 21.91
N LEU A 455 3.59 -4.32 21.83
CA LEU A 455 4.52 -3.72 22.78
C LEU A 455 3.83 -3.09 24.00
N GLY A 456 2.48 -3.01 24.00
CA GLY A 456 1.67 -2.49 25.10
C GLY A 456 1.61 -0.96 25.15
N TYR A 457 1.83 -0.27 24.04
CA TYR A 457 1.59 1.17 23.93
C TYR A 457 0.09 1.48 23.76
N GLU A 458 -0.32 2.65 24.22
CA GLU A 458 -1.69 3.12 24.15
C GLU A 458 -2.11 3.39 22.70
N SER A 459 -3.36 3.09 22.37
CA SER A 459 -3.96 3.40 21.07
C SER A 459 -4.61 4.78 21.13
N LEU A 460 -4.24 5.66 20.20
CA LEU A 460 -4.76 7.03 20.08
C LEU A 460 -5.97 7.16 19.13
N GLY A 461 -6.71 6.05 18.90
CA GLY A 461 -7.85 6.06 17.96
C GLY A 461 -7.48 5.75 16.52
N ASP A 462 -8.26 6.23 15.54
CA ASP A 462 -8.09 5.86 14.13
C ASP A 462 -7.27 6.87 13.32
N THR A 463 -7.12 8.08 13.79
CA THR A 463 -6.45 9.19 13.09
C THR A 463 -5.03 9.47 13.58
N ALA A 464 -4.62 8.94 14.74
CA ALA A 464 -3.31 9.14 15.32
C ALA A 464 -2.65 7.83 15.79
N CYS A 465 -1.32 7.83 15.85
CA CYS A 465 -0.52 6.71 16.31
C CYS A 465 0.71 7.23 17.05
N LEU A 466 1.06 6.60 18.17
CA LEU A 466 2.35 6.85 18.82
C LEU A 466 3.46 6.25 17.96
N LYS A 467 4.42 7.08 17.52
CA LYS A 467 5.64 6.65 16.81
C LYS A 467 6.87 7.13 17.59
N ARG A 468 8.02 6.46 17.42
CA ARG A 468 9.29 7.02 17.90
C ARG A 468 9.59 8.31 17.14
N ALA A 469 10.20 9.30 17.76
CA ALA A 469 10.53 10.58 17.13
C ALA A 469 11.30 10.38 15.81
N ASP A 470 12.37 9.57 15.83
CA ASP A 470 13.11 9.20 14.60
C ASP A 470 12.22 8.59 13.48
N ASP A 471 11.16 7.85 13.85
CA ASP A 471 10.27 7.20 12.87
C ASP A 471 9.22 8.18 12.34
N ALA A 472 8.82 9.17 13.14
CA ALA A 472 7.86 10.21 12.75
C ALA A 472 8.51 11.25 11.81
N GLU A 473 9.80 11.56 12.02
CA GLU A 473 10.54 12.54 11.21
C GLU A 473 11.04 11.98 9.87
N MET A 474 11.14 10.64 9.74
CA MET A 474 11.70 10.02 8.53
C MET A 474 10.73 10.09 7.35
N GLU A 475 11.07 10.88 6.36
CA GLU A 475 10.31 11.02 5.13
C GLU A 475 10.88 10.17 3.99
N PHE A 476 9.99 9.38 3.34
CA PHE A 476 10.21 8.77 2.03
C PHE A 476 9.16 9.33 1.07
N THR A 477 9.57 9.55 -0.18
CA THR A 477 8.64 9.97 -1.23
C THR A 477 8.05 8.76 -1.93
N SER A 478 6.81 8.86 -2.39
CA SER A 478 6.13 7.81 -3.17
C SER A 478 6.75 7.62 -4.55
N SER A 479 7.31 8.69 -5.11
CA SER A 479 8.02 8.67 -6.39
C SER A 479 9.51 8.32 -6.21
N PRO A 480 10.16 7.75 -7.26
CA PRO A 480 11.60 7.53 -7.24
C PRO A 480 12.36 8.83 -6.98
N SER A 481 13.21 8.86 -5.96
CA SER A 481 14.06 10.01 -5.68
C SER A 481 15.44 9.58 -5.18
N PHE A 482 16.46 10.38 -5.46
CA PHE A 482 17.81 10.11 -4.95
C PHE A 482 17.86 10.23 -3.42
N ARG A 483 17.01 11.05 -2.82
CA ARG A 483 16.84 11.18 -1.37
C ARG A 483 16.46 9.83 -0.73
N ASN A 484 15.51 9.12 -1.31
CA ASN A 484 15.11 7.80 -0.83
C ASN A 484 16.28 6.80 -0.84
N TYR A 485 17.08 6.77 -1.92
CA TYR A 485 18.26 5.88 -2.02
C TYR A 485 19.37 6.28 -1.08
N ARG A 486 19.55 7.58 -0.84
CA ARG A 486 20.48 8.09 0.16
C ARG A 486 20.06 7.63 1.55
N ASN A 487 18.80 7.80 1.91
CA ASN A 487 18.26 7.38 3.20
C ASN A 487 18.51 5.88 3.44
N ILE A 488 18.29 5.04 2.40
CA ILE A 488 18.62 3.62 2.50
C ILE A 488 20.13 3.39 2.64
N TYR A 489 20.94 4.04 1.79
CA TYR A 489 22.40 3.79 1.76
C TYR A 489 23.08 4.12 3.08
N TYR A 490 22.77 5.27 3.67
CA TYR A 490 23.36 5.71 4.94
C TYR A 490 22.60 5.16 6.16
N GLY A 491 21.29 4.96 6.05
CA GLY A 491 20.46 4.51 7.16
C GLY A 491 20.37 2.99 7.32
N MET A 492 20.86 2.17 6.38
CA MET A 492 20.65 0.71 6.38
C MET A 492 21.09 -0.01 7.67
N PHE A 493 22.07 0.52 8.38
CA PHE A 493 22.59 -0.03 9.63
C PHE A 493 22.45 0.96 10.80
N SER A 494 21.56 1.95 10.68
CA SER A 494 21.33 2.94 11.73
C SER A 494 20.72 2.29 12.98
N LYS A 495 20.97 2.91 14.12
CA LYS A 495 20.28 2.65 15.37
C LYS A 495 19.36 3.83 15.66
N VAL A 496 18.35 3.60 16.46
CA VAL A 496 17.50 4.68 16.95
C VAL A 496 18.34 5.68 17.75
N SER A 497 18.15 6.96 17.48
CA SER A 497 18.79 8.06 18.21
C SER A 497 17.84 8.71 19.21
N ASP A 498 16.57 8.85 18.82
CA ASP A 498 15.49 9.32 19.69
C ASP A 498 14.33 8.32 19.65
N ASP A 499 14.13 7.59 20.76
CA ASP A 499 13.04 6.62 20.96
C ASP A 499 11.85 7.20 21.73
N THR A 500 11.83 8.52 21.98
CA THR A 500 10.69 9.22 22.58
C THR A 500 9.45 8.97 21.72
N MET A 501 8.36 8.57 22.37
CA MET A 501 7.11 8.33 21.66
C MET A 501 6.37 9.65 21.45
N VAL A 502 6.15 10.01 20.21
CA VAL A 502 5.43 11.20 19.79
C VAL A 502 4.14 10.82 19.07
N GLU A 503 3.13 11.66 19.18
CA GLU A 503 1.90 11.50 18.42
C GLU A 503 2.15 11.89 16.96
N ALA A 504 1.77 11.02 16.03
CA ALA A 504 1.87 11.25 14.61
C ALA A 504 0.50 11.01 13.97
N GLU A 505 0.09 11.90 13.07
CA GLU A 505 -1.09 11.70 12.26
C GLU A 505 -0.93 10.47 11.39
N VAL A 506 -2.00 9.69 11.23
CA VAL A 506 -2.00 8.48 10.41
C VAL A 506 -3.25 8.44 9.54
N ASN A 507 -3.06 8.08 8.30
CA ASN A 507 -4.14 7.91 7.35
C ASN A 507 -4.56 6.43 7.30
N SER A 508 -5.48 6.02 8.19
CA SER A 508 -5.72 4.60 8.48
C SER A 508 -7.04 4.03 7.98
N ASN A 509 -7.58 4.55 6.89
CA ASN A 509 -8.82 4.03 6.31
C ASN A 509 -8.70 2.62 5.68
N ILE A 510 -7.61 1.89 5.91
CA ILE A 510 -7.46 0.52 5.42
C ILE A 510 -8.00 -0.47 6.45
N GLU A 511 -9.14 -1.09 6.15
CA GLU A 511 -9.61 -2.26 6.87
C GLU A 511 -8.68 -3.46 6.63
N GLY A 512 -7.95 -3.88 7.65
CA GLY A 512 -7.08 -5.04 7.59
C GLY A 512 -7.17 -5.91 8.84
N SER A 513 -7.17 -7.23 8.66
CA SER A 513 -7.00 -8.14 9.80
C SER A 513 -5.52 -8.19 10.18
N ILE A 514 -5.21 -8.07 11.46
CA ILE A 514 -3.84 -8.30 12.01
C ILE A 514 -3.20 -9.60 11.47
N LEU A 515 -4.02 -10.62 11.19
CA LEU A 515 -3.54 -11.90 10.65
C LEU A 515 -2.81 -11.76 9.31
N LEU A 516 -3.18 -10.78 8.49
CA LEU A 516 -2.54 -10.53 7.20
C LEU A 516 -1.28 -9.66 7.34
N TYR A 517 -1.15 -8.92 8.44
CA TYR A 517 0.02 -8.07 8.74
C TYR A 517 1.06 -8.77 9.63
N LEU A 518 0.76 -9.96 10.17
CA LEU A 518 1.64 -10.65 11.14
C LEU A 518 3.12 -10.66 10.78
N PRO A 519 3.55 -10.96 9.53
CA PRO A 519 4.97 -10.99 9.22
C PRO A 519 5.62 -9.59 9.28
N ALA A 520 4.95 -8.56 8.76
CA ALA A 520 5.42 -7.18 8.78
C ALA A 520 5.48 -6.66 10.23
N VAL A 521 4.42 -6.89 11.01
CA VAL A 521 4.36 -6.54 12.44
C VAL A 521 5.48 -7.24 13.23
N ALA A 522 5.72 -8.52 12.98
CA ALA A 522 6.80 -9.24 13.64
C ALA A 522 8.19 -8.64 13.31
N GLY A 523 8.42 -8.25 12.05
CA GLY A 523 9.66 -7.61 11.63
C GLY A 523 9.85 -6.23 12.28
N MET A 524 8.82 -5.41 12.24
CA MET A 524 8.82 -4.08 12.85
C MET A 524 9.03 -4.16 14.37
N THR A 525 8.26 -5.00 15.06
CA THR A 525 8.37 -5.18 16.52
C THR A 525 9.76 -5.68 16.91
N LEU A 526 10.30 -6.65 16.17
CA LEU A 526 11.66 -7.17 16.43
C LEU A 526 12.72 -6.07 16.26
N ALA A 527 12.65 -5.27 15.20
CA ALA A 527 13.59 -4.18 14.97
C ALA A 527 13.51 -3.11 16.06
N ARG A 528 12.30 -2.77 16.51
CA ARG A 528 12.07 -1.83 17.62
C ARG A 528 12.65 -2.36 18.94
N LEU A 529 12.44 -3.63 19.25
CA LEU A 529 13.04 -4.27 20.44
C LEU A 529 14.57 -4.32 20.40
N LEU A 530 15.15 -4.38 19.19
CA LEU A 530 16.61 -4.35 19.01
C LEU A 530 17.21 -2.94 18.98
N GLY A 531 16.39 -1.89 19.10
CA GLY A 531 16.81 -0.49 19.00
C GLY A 531 17.36 -0.12 17.62
N TRP A 532 16.83 -0.74 16.55
CA TRP A 532 17.21 -0.40 15.18
C TRP A 532 16.53 0.89 14.75
N GLY A 533 17.21 1.68 13.90
CA GLY A 533 16.66 2.90 13.32
C GLY A 533 15.53 2.60 12.31
N THR A 534 14.90 3.64 11.80
CA THR A 534 13.73 3.56 10.91
C THR A 534 14.00 2.74 9.66
N VAL A 535 15.10 2.99 8.95
CA VAL A 535 15.42 2.31 7.70
C VAL A 535 15.54 0.79 7.86
N PRO A 536 16.42 0.25 8.74
CA PRO A 536 16.53 -1.20 8.90
C PRO A 536 15.24 -1.82 9.48
N MET A 537 14.45 -1.09 10.26
CA MET A 537 13.13 -1.53 10.73
C MET A 537 12.17 -1.75 9.56
N LEU A 538 12.04 -0.76 8.67
CA LEU A 538 11.16 -0.87 7.50
C LEU A 538 11.63 -1.99 6.55
N LEU A 539 12.93 -2.07 6.26
CA LEU A 539 13.49 -3.10 5.39
C LEU A 539 13.30 -4.52 5.95
N LEU A 540 13.47 -4.72 7.26
CA LEU A 540 13.25 -6.02 7.91
C LEU A 540 11.78 -6.43 7.84
N ALA A 541 10.85 -5.52 8.14
CA ALA A 541 9.42 -5.79 8.11
C ALA A 541 8.96 -6.20 6.70
N ARG A 542 9.34 -5.46 5.67
CA ARG A 542 9.09 -5.78 4.25
C ARG A 542 9.68 -7.14 3.87
N TYR A 543 10.91 -7.43 4.32
CA TYR A 543 11.57 -8.71 4.00
C TYR A 543 10.90 -9.90 4.69
N LEU A 544 10.41 -9.76 5.93
CA LEU A 544 9.65 -10.82 6.59
C LEU A 544 8.29 -11.06 5.93
N ASN A 545 7.65 -10.02 5.40
CA ASN A 545 6.45 -10.15 4.60
C ASN A 545 6.69 -11.01 3.35
N LEU A 546 7.76 -10.71 2.60
CA LEU A 546 8.21 -11.54 1.49
C LEU A 546 8.55 -12.97 1.92
N ALA A 547 9.25 -13.14 3.04
CA ALA A 547 9.67 -14.46 3.52
C ALA A 547 8.46 -15.35 3.85
N ALA A 548 7.39 -14.77 4.41
CA ALA A 548 6.13 -15.47 4.66
C ALA A 548 5.46 -15.91 3.35
N PHE A 549 5.37 -15.02 2.36
CA PHE A 549 4.90 -15.37 1.02
C PHE A 549 5.72 -16.50 0.40
N ALA A 550 7.06 -16.37 0.41
CA ALA A 550 7.98 -17.34 -0.16
C ALA A 550 7.84 -18.71 0.53
N PHE A 551 7.70 -18.73 1.85
CA PHE A 551 7.51 -19.96 2.61
C PHE A 551 6.18 -20.65 2.29
N LEU A 552 5.07 -19.92 2.27
CA LEU A 552 3.75 -20.47 1.94
C LEU A 552 3.72 -21.02 0.52
N THR A 553 4.25 -20.26 -0.45
CA THR A 553 4.31 -20.67 -1.85
C THR A 553 5.23 -21.90 -2.03
N TRP A 554 6.40 -21.92 -1.40
CA TRP A 554 7.30 -23.07 -1.39
C TRP A 554 6.65 -24.32 -0.78
N ALA A 555 5.98 -24.17 0.36
CA ALA A 555 5.26 -25.25 1.03
C ALA A 555 4.13 -25.82 0.16
N GLY A 556 3.43 -24.95 -0.59
CA GLY A 556 2.46 -25.33 -1.60
C GLY A 556 3.10 -26.04 -2.78
N MET A 557 4.16 -25.46 -3.36
CA MET A 557 4.88 -26.01 -4.52
C MET A 557 5.44 -27.42 -4.26
N ARG A 558 5.94 -27.70 -3.05
CA ARG A 558 6.38 -29.05 -2.64
C ARG A 558 5.27 -30.09 -2.71
N ARG A 559 4.03 -29.67 -2.57
CA ARG A 559 2.85 -30.55 -2.54
C ARG A 559 2.20 -30.71 -3.91
N LEU A 560 2.48 -29.83 -4.88
CA LEU A 560 1.93 -29.91 -6.23
C LEU A 560 2.37 -31.17 -6.97
N PRO A 561 1.45 -31.95 -7.55
CA PRO A 561 1.78 -33.08 -8.43
C PRO A 561 2.26 -32.62 -9.82
N PHE A 562 1.83 -31.43 -10.26
CA PHE A 562 2.21 -30.76 -11.51
C PHE A 562 2.01 -29.25 -11.39
N GLY A 563 2.44 -28.47 -12.40
CA GLY A 563 2.26 -27.00 -12.40
C GLY A 563 3.24 -26.24 -11.52
N LYS A 564 4.34 -26.87 -11.06
CA LYS A 564 5.37 -26.19 -10.26
C LYS A 564 6.03 -25.05 -11.02
N THR A 565 6.26 -25.21 -12.31
CA THR A 565 6.83 -24.19 -13.19
C THR A 565 5.86 -23.02 -13.37
N THR A 566 4.56 -23.31 -13.51
CA THR A 566 3.51 -22.27 -13.58
C THR A 566 3.51 -21.42 -12.31
N LEU A 567 3.49 -22.07 -11.13
CA LEU A 567 3.52 -21.36 -9.85
C LEU A 567 4.83 -20.57 -9.67
N PHE A 568 5.97 -21.11 -10.14
CA PHE A 568 7.26 -20.42 -10.13
C PHE A 568 7.19 -19.10 -10.92
N VAL A 569 6.66 -19.16 -12.15
CA VAL A 569 6.55 -17.96 -13.01
C VAL A 569 5.57 -16.95 -12.41
N LEU A 570 4.40 -17.40 -11.92
CA LEU A 570 3.42 -16.51 -11.27
C LEU A 570 4.00 -15.80 -10.04
N ALA A 571 4.70 -16.54 -9.20
CA ALA A 571 5.32 -15.98 -8.00
C ALA A 571 6.46 -15.00 -8.33
N LEU A 572 7.07 -15.14 -9.50
CA LEU A 572 8.16 -14.29 -9.95
C LEU A 572 7.69 -13.16 -10.90
N LEU A 573 6.39 -12.93 -11.09
CA LEU A 573 5.93 -11.76 -11.84
C LEU A 573 6.39 -10.45 -11.17
N PRO A 574 6.81 -9.43 -11.92
CA PRO A 574 7.30 -8.17 -11.36
C PRO A 574 6.34 -7.53 -10.36
N VAL A 575 5.04 -7.45 -10.69
CA VAL A 575 4.03 -6.92 -9.78
C VAL A 575 3.94 -7.73 -8.48
N ASN A 576 4.06 -9.06 -8.56
CA ASN A 576 4.01 -9.91 -7.38
C ASN A 576 5.24 -9.70 -6.49
N MET A 577 6.43 -9.57 -7.08
CA MET A 577 7.65 -9.25 -6.35
C MET A 577 7.53 -7.90 -5.63
N GLN A 578 7.02 -6.87 -6.30
CA GLN A 578 6.75 -5.57 -5.70
C GLN A 578 5.81 -5.69 -4.49
N GLN A 579 4.63 -6.31 -4.66
CA GLN A 579 3.64 -6.41 -3.59
C GLN A 579 4.15 -7.23 -2.40
N CYS A 580 4.87 -8.32 -2.66
CA CYS A 580 5.39 -9.17 -1.60
C CYS A 580 6.57 -8.57 -0.85
N THR A 581 7.28 -7.59 -1.42
CA THR A 581 8.38 -6.85 -0.79
C THR A 581 7.95 -5.48 -0.26
N SER A 582 6.70 -5.33 0.11
CA SER A 582 6.14 -4.12 0.71
C SER A 582 5.42 -4.45 2.01
N PHE A 583 4.88 -3.44 2.68
CA PHE A 583 4.00 -3.63 3.84
C PHE A 583 2.60 -4.10 3.45
N SER A 584 2.27 -4.15 2.16
CA SER A 584 0.96 -4.58 1.70
C SER A 584 0.61 -5.98 2.24
N HIS A 585 -0.59 -6.12 2.73
CA HIS A 585 -1.16 -7.41 3.13
C HIS A 585 -1.33 -8.38 1.95
N ASP A 586 -1.16 -7.91 0.71
CA ASP A 586 -1.23 -8.74 -0.51
C ASP A 586 -0.20 -9.86 -0.51
N ALA A 587 0.96 -9.70 0.14
CA ALA A 587 1.95 -10.76 0.31
C ALA A 587 1.34 -12.02 0.98
N MET A 588 0.62 -11.81 2.09
CA MET A 588 -0.04 -12.90 2.80
C MET A 588 -1.23 -13.44 2.00
N VAL A 589 -2.01 -12.57 1.36
CA VAL A 589 -3.13 -12.98 0.48
C VAL A 589 -2.64 -13.90 -0.63
N HIS A 590 -1.60 -13.49 -1.38
CA HIS A 590 -1.03 -14.30 -2.47
C HIS A 590 -0.48 -15.62 -1.94
N GLY A 591 0.28 -15.58 -0.84
CA GLY A 591 0.84 -16.79 -0.21
C GLY A 591 -0.21 -17.79 0.23
N ILE A 592 -1.26 -17.33 0.90
CA ILE A 592 -2.36 -18.16 1.42
C ILE A 592 -3.18 -18.76 0.27
N VAL A 593 -3.57 -17.96 -0.72
CA VAL A 593 -4.38 -18.42 -1.85
C VAL A 593 -3.59 -19.41 -2.71
N PHE A 594 -2.31 -19.16 -2.96
CA PHE A 594 -1.44 -20.13 -3.66
C PHE A 594 -1.30 -21.43 -2.86
N PHE A 595 -1.05 -21.33 -1.56
CA PHE A 595 -0.92 -22.51 -0.70
C PHE A 595 -2.20 -23.34 -0.68
N TYR A 596 -3.35 -22.69 -0.49
CA TYR A 596 -4.67 -23.32 -0.52
C TYR A 596 -4.93 -24.01 -1.87
N SER A 597 -4.71 -23.29 -2.97
CA SER A 597 -4.87 -23.84 -4.33
C SER A 597 -3.99 -25.06 -4.56
N CYS A 598 -2.74 -25.03 -4.08
CA CYS A 598 -1.83 -26.18 -4.17
C CYS A 598 -2.33 -27.40 -3.40
N LEU A 599 -2.87 -27.20 -2.19
CA LEU A 599 -3.46 -28.26 -1.37
C LEU A 599 -4.67 -28.89 -2.08
N CYS A 600 -5.54 -28.05 -2.66
CA CYS A 600 -6.72 -28.51 -3.40
C CYS A 600 -6.32 -29.24 -4.68
N ILE A 601 -5.38 -28.72 -5.48
CA ILE A 601 -4.88 -29.38 -6.70
C ILE A 601 -4.27 -30.73 -6.35
N ARG A 602 -3.50 -30.85 -5.27
CA ARG A 602 -3.01 -32.16 -4.78
C ARG A 602 -4.17 -33.08 -4.44
N ALA A 603 -5.14 -32.64 -3.67
CA ALA A 603 -6.28 -33.46 -3.25
C ALA A 603 -7.12 -33.96 -4.44
N ILE A 604 -7.24 -33.16 -5.50
CA ILE A 604 -8.00 -33.51 -6.70
C ILE A 604 -7.23 -34.51 -7.58
N PHE A 605 -5.94 -34.29 -7.82
CA PHE A 605 -5.19 -34.96 -8.88
C PHE A 605 -4.12 -35.99 -8.42
N ALA A 606 -3.64 -35.93 -7.15
CA ALA A 606 -2.71 -36.94 -6.66
C ALA A 606 -3.40 -38.29 -6.48
N GLU A 607 -2.66 -39.40 -6.59
CA GLU A 607 -3.23 -40.74 -6.44
C GLU A 607 -3.47 -41.18 -4.99
N GLU A 608 -2.77 -40.56 -4.04
CA GLU A 608 -2.80 -40.92 -2.63
C GLU A 608 -4.12 -40.47 -1.97
N LYS A 609 -4.56 -41.21 -0.93
CA LYS A 609 -5.72 -40.77 -0.08
C LYS A 609 -5.35 -39.54 0.69
N ILE A 610 -6.34 -38.70 0.92
CA ILE A 610 -6.18 -37.45 1.68
C ILE A 610 -5.85 -37.80 3.13
N SER A 611 -4.79 -37.20 3.68
CA SER A 611 -4.45 -37.33 5.09
C SER A 611 -5.23 -36.33 5.96
N GLY A 612 -5.43 -36.65 7.24
CA GLY A 612 -6.04 -35.72 8.17
C GLY A 612 -5.28 -34.39 8.29
N GLN A 613 -3.95 -34.42 8.23
CA GLN A 613 -3.12 -33.23 8.23
C GLN A 613 -3.41 -32.32 7.01
N GLN A 614 -3.57 -32.94 5.83
CA GLN A 614 -3.89 -32.19 4.62
C GLN A 614 -5.27 -31.53 4.71
N MET A 615 -6.26 -32.22 5.30
CA MET A 615 -7.58 -31.63 5.53
C MET A 615 -7.54 -30.45 6.50
N ILE A 616 -6.83 -30.59 7.62
CA ILE A 616 -6.67 -29.48 8.58
C ILE A 616 -6.00 -28.28 7.95
N LEU A 617 -4.94 -28.50 7.16
CA LEU A 617 -4.27 -27.41 6.44
C LEU A 617 -5.19 -26.74 5.41
N MET A 618 -6.01 -27.53 4.70
CA MET A 618 -7.00 -27.00 3.75
C MET A 618 -8.06 -26.15 4.49
N GLU A 619 -8.54 -26.64 5.64
CA GLU A 619 -9.52 -25.95 6.45
C GLU A 619 -8.98 -24.61 6.97
N LEU A 620 -7.78 -24.65 7.59
CA LEU A 620 -7.14 -23.44 8.09
C LEU A 620 -6.91 -22.41 6.97
N ALA A 621 -6.40 -22.85 5.82
CA ALA A 621 -6.19 -21.96 4.69
C ALA A 621 -7.52 -21.41 4.12
N ALA A 622 -8.60 -22.22 4.09
CA ALA A 622 -9.92 -21.77 3.67
C ALA A 622 -10.51 -20.70 4.62
N LEU A 623 -10.29 -20.84 5.93
CA LEU A 623 -10.68 -19.82 6.91
C LEU A 623 -9.94 -18.50 6.69
N PHE A 624 -8.66 -18.55 6.32
CA PHE A 624 -7.92 -17.33 5.97
C PHE A 624 -8.44 -16.63 4.70
N LEU A 625 -9.04 -17.38 3.74
CA LEU A 625 -9.63 -16.76 2.54
C LEU A 625 -10.74 -15.73 2.87
N ILE A 626 -11.40 -15.90 4.03
CA ILE A 626 -12.44 -14.98 4.51
C ILE A 626 -11.88 -13.57 4.73
N TYR A 627 -10.60 -13.49 5.14
CA TYR A 627 -9.92 -12.22 5.42
C TYR A 627 -9.23 -11.62 4.19
N CYS A 628 -9.09 -12.41 3.12
CA CYS A 628 -8.41 -11.96 1.91
C CYS A 628 -9.32 -11.07 1.06
N LYS A 629 -9.01 -9.77 0.97
CA LYS A 629 -9.77 -8.76 0.19
C LYS A 629 -11.28 -8.86 0.47
N SER A 630 -11.65 -8.73 1.74
CA SER A 630 -13.06 -8.82 2.19
C SER A 630 -13.80 -10.08 1.69
N GLY A 631 -13.06 -11.17 1.46
CA GLY A 631 -13.60 -12.45 1.02
C GLY A 631 -13.79 -12.60 -0.49
N SER A 632 -13.25 -11.71 -1.33
CA SER A 632 -13.36 -11.82 -2.79
C SER A 632 -12.82 -13.12 -3.37
N TYR A 633 -11.90 -13.80 -2.67
CA TYR A 633 -11.36 -15.10 -3.08
C TYR A 633 -12.11 -16.28 -2.45
N PHE A 634 -13.17 -16.04 -1.69
CA PHE A 634 -13.96 -17.09 -1.04
C PHE A 634 -14.57 -18.11 -2.02
N PRO A 635 -14.94 -17.78 -3.28
CA PRO A 635 -15.39 -18.80 -4.24
C PRO A 635 -14.40 -19.97 -4.39
N LEU A 636 -13.10 -19.75 -4.23
CA LEU A 636 -12.09 -20.81 -4.29
C LEU A 636 -12.25 -21.84 -3.15
N ALA A 637 -12.88 -21.48 -2.03
CA ALA A 637 -13.22 -22.44 -0.97
C ALA A 637 -14.09 -23.60 -1.45
N LEU A 638 -14.73 -23.46 -2.61
CA LEU A 638 -15.52 -24.52 -3.26
C LEU A 638 -14.70 -25.48 -4.14
N LEU A 639 -13.37 -25.29 -4.27
CA LEU A 639 -12.49 -26.24 -4.96
C LEU A 639 -12.53 -27.68 -4.43
N PRO A 640 -12.67 -27.94 -3.12
CA PRO A 640 -12.78 -29.30 -2.58
C PRO A 640 -13.94 -30.13 -3.13
N LEU A 641 -14.99 -29.52 -3.71
CA LEU A 641 -16.07 -30.24 -4.38
C LEU A 641 -15.57 -31.14 -5.53
N LEU A 642 -14.47 -30.73 -6.18
CA LEU A 642 -13.84 -31.50 -7.26
C LEU A 642 -13.09 -32.74 -6.78
N ILE A 643 -12.87 -32.93 -5.47
CA ILE A 643 -12.11 -34.03 -4.93
C ILE A 643 -12.88 -35.35 -5.16
N PRO A 644 -12.29 -36.33 -5.89
CA PRO A 644 -12.97 -37.57 -6.19
C PRO A 644 -13.25 -38.41 -4.92
N VAL A 645 -14.34 -39.17 -4.92
CA VAL A 645 -14.71 -40.07 -3.79
C VAL A 645 -13.60 -41.09 -3.50
N VAL A 646 -12.86 -41.54 -4.51
CA VAL A 646 -11.75 -42.48 -4.35
C VAL A 646 -10.62 -41.98 -3.44
N ARG A 647 -10.54 -40.68 -3.24
CA ARG A 647 -9.56 -40.03 -2.33
C ARG A 647 -9.91 -40.23 -0.85
N TYR A 648 -11.14 -40.62 -0.57
CA TYR A 648 -11.69 -40.87 0.75
C TYR A 648 -11.85 -42.40 0.93
N ARG A 649 -12.18 -42.88 2.11
CA ARG A 649 -12.50 -44.28 2.35
C ARG A 649 -13.88 -44.69 1.85
N GLY A 650 -14.76 -43.68 1.61
CA GLY A 650 -16.11 -43.91 1.11
C GLY A 650 -16.93 -42.61 1.00
N LYS A 651 -18.17 -42.76 0.48
CA LYS A 651 -19.09 -41.61 0.28
C LYS A 651 -19.44 -40.88 1.57
N LYS A 652 -19.60 -41.60 2.70
CA LYS A 652 -19.92 -41.01 4.01
C LYS A 652 -18.78 -40.12 4.50
N GLU A 653 -17.54 -40.57 4.38
CA GLU A 653 -16.34 -39.84 4.76
C GLU A 653 -16.19 -38.59 3.90
N LYS A 654 -16.41 -38.68 2.57
CA LYS A 654 -16.45 -37.50 1.70
C LYS A 654 -17.52 -36.53 2.15
N GLY A 655 -18.74 -36.98 2.47
CA GLY A 655 -19.81 -36.12 2.94
C GLY A 655 -19.44 -35.34 4.20
N MET A 656 -18.91 -36.01 5.22
CA MET A 656 -18.45 -35.37 6.47
C MET A 656 -17.29 -34.39 6.21
N ALA A 657 -16.33 -34.77 5.35
CA ALA A 657 -15.23 -33.90 4.97
C ALA A 657 -15.72 -32.62 4.23
N MET A 658 -16.72 -32.76 3.37
CA MET A 658 -17.31 -31.60 2.68
C MET A 658 -18.06 -30.69 3.64
N ILE A 659 -18.80 -31.24 4.60
CA ILE A 659 -19.46 -30.43 5.64
C ILE A 659 -18.42 -29.63 6.43
N ALA A 660 -17.28 -30.22 6.79
CA ALA A 660 -16.21 -29.49 7.46
C ALA A 660 -15.57 -28.44 6.52
N LEU A 661 -15.06 -28.86 5.36
CA LEU A 661 -14.27 -28.01 4.46
C LEU A 661 -15.06 -26.87 3.79
N LEU A 662 -16.37 -27.00 3.69
CA LEU A 662 -17.26 -25.98 3.08
C LEU A 662 -18.11 -25.29 4.12
N GLY A 663 -18.68 -26.05 5.08
CA GLY A 663 -19.64 -25.51 6.06
C GLY A 663 -18.98 -24.53 7.01
N ILE A 664 -17.81 -24.86 7.55
CA ILE A 664 -17.12 -23.99 8.52
C ILE A 664 -16.67 -22.67 7.87
N PRO A 665 -15.95 -22.68 6.73
CA PRO A 665 -15.60 -21.43 6.07
C PRO A 665 -16.80 -20.62 5.61
N LEU A 666 -17.90 -21.28 5.16
CA LEU A 666 -19.12 -20.59 4.75
C LEU A 666 -19.77 -19.85 5.91
N VAL A 667 -19.91 -20.51 7.08
CA VAL A 667 -20.45 -19.87 8.27
C VAL A 667 -19.57 -18.71 8.72
N GLY A 668 -18.25 -18.90 8.72
CA GLY A 668 -17.29 -17.83 9.03
C GLY A 668 -17.42 -16.64 8.08
N PHE A 669 -17.56 -16.90 6.77
CA PHE A 669 -17.77 -15.86 5.78
C PHE A 669 -19.08 -15.10 5.99
N LEU A 670 -20.18 -15.82 6.20
CA LEU A 670 -21.48 -15.20 6.47
C LEU A 670 -21.49 -14.40 7.76
N MET A 671 -20.84 -14.89 8.83
CA MET A 671 -20.74 -14.18 10.10
C MET A 671 -19.93 -12.87 9.95
N ARG A 672 -18.82 -12.90 9.24
CA ARG A 672 -18.01 -11.71 8.99
C ARG A 672 -18.75 -10.65 8.19
N ASN A 673 -19.48 -11.08 7.15
CA ASN A 673 -20.17 -10.19 6.23
C ASN A 673 -21.64 -9.96 6.64
N LEU A 674 -22.05 -10.35 7.86
CA LEU A 674 -23.43 -10.26 8.32
C LEU A 674 -23.92 -8.81 8.34
N SER A 675 -23.09 -7.86 8.78
CA SER A 675 -23.40 -6.43 8.79
C SER A 675 -23.63 -5.90 7.36
N VAL A 676 -22.78 -6.32 6.40
CA VAL A 676 -22.95 -5.97 4.98
C VAL A 676 -24.26 -6.57 4.44
N VAL A 677 -24.53 -7.85 4.72
CA VAL A 677 -25.75 -8.55 4.26
C VAL A 677 -27.01 -7.94 4.88
N THR A 678 -26.99 -7.62 6.17
CA THR A 678 -28.14 -6.97 6.86
C THR A 678 -28.27 -5.51 6.44
N GLY A 679 -27.18 -4.79 6.23
CA GLY A 679 -27.18 -3.44 5.66
C GLY A 679 -27.77 -3.40 4.26
N ILE A 680 -27.41 -4.34 3.38
CA ILE A 680 -28.00 -4.50 2.05
C ILE A 680 -29.52 -4.73 2.13
N MET A 681 -29.99 -5.50 3.12
CA MET A 681 -31.42 -5.75 3.30
C MET A 681 -32.17 -4.56 3.94
N ALA A 682 -31.49 -3.73 4.70
CA ALA A 682 -32.07 -2.60 5.43
C ALA A 682 -32.04 -1.28 4.65
N THR A 683 -31.10 -1.14 3.70
CA THR A 683 -30.90 0.14 2.99
C THR A 683 -31.73 0.16 1.70
N THR A 684 -32.80 0.92 1.71
CA THR A 684 -33.42 1.51 0.52
C THR A 684 -32.64 2.72 -0.01
N ALA A 685 -31.50 3.07 0.62
CA ALA A 685 -30.62 4.16 0.20
C ALA A 685 -30.03 3.88 -1.19
N GLN A 686 -30.27 4.80 -2.11
CA GLN A 686 -29.80 4.68 -3.50
C GLN A 686 -28.36 5.15 -3.69
N THR A 687 -27.74 5.73 -2.68
CA THR A 687 -26.42 6.37 -2.74
C THR A 687 -25.53 5.97 -1.56
N SER A 688 -24.25 5.84 -1.81
CA SER A 688 -23.18 5.74 -0.81
C SER A 688 -22.17 6.87 -1.02
N VAL A 689 -21.31 7.14 -0.05
CA VAL A 689 -20.24 8.14 -0.18
C VAL A 689 -18.94 7.41 -0.53
N VAL A 690 -18.25 7.87 -1.56
CA VAL A 690 -16.98 7.31 -2.04
C VAL A 690 -15.89 8.39 -1.90
N GLU A 691 -14.80 8.04 -1.24
CA GLU A 691 -13.61 8.89 -1.13
C GLU A 691 -12.78 8.79 -2.42
N THR A 692 -12.60 9.90 -3.12
CA THR A 692 -11.70 9.95 -4.28
C THR A 692 -10.26 10.22 -3.80
N GLY A 693 -9.35 9.34 -4.23
CA GLY A 693 -7.95 9.47 -3.86
C GLY A 693 -7.33 10.80 -4.33
N GLY A 694 -6.94 11.65 -3.40
CA GLY A 694 -6.15 12.85 -3.68
C GLY A 694 -6.68 14.17 -3.13
N GLY A 695 -7.72 14.16 -2.32
CA GLY A 695 -8.28 15.36 -1.70
C GLY A 695 -9.76 15.17 -1.40
N ALA A 696 -10.23 15.66 -0.28
CA ALA A 696 -11.51 15.38 0.34
C ALA A 696 -12.76 15.79 -0.50
N GLU A 697 -12.91 15.25 -1.70
CA GLU A 697 -14.18 15.26 -2.40
C GLU A 697 -14.91 13.94 -2.12
N TYR A 698 -15.91 14.00 -1.25
CA TYR A 698 -16.84 12.89 -1.03
C TYR A 698 -17.87 12.89 -2.17
N LEU A 699 -17.67 11.98 -3.13
CA LEU A 699 -18.59 11.78 -4.23
C LEU A 699 -19.61 10.70 -3.85
N THR A 700 -20.84 10.83 -4.38
CA THR A 700 -21.86 9.79 -4.23
C THR A 700 -21.44 8.53 -4.98
N GLY A 701 -21.46 7.39 -4.29
CA GLY A 701 -21.13 6.08 -4.86
C GLY A 701 -22.38 5.24 -5.13
N TYR A 702 -22.17 4.12 -5.78
CA TYR A 702 -23.22 3.15 -6.09
C TYR A 702 -23.56 2.29 -4.86
N THR A 703 -24.83 1.88 -4.76
CA THR A 703 -25.29 0.87 -3.80
C THR A 703 -25.78 -0.39 -4.50
N LEU A 704 -25.83 -1.51 -3.79
CA LEU A 704 -26.41 -2.73 -4.37
C LEU A 704 -27.88 -2.54 -4.67
N GLY A 705 -28.62 -1.74 -3.87
CA GLY A 705 -30.02 -1.40 -4.09
C GLY A 705 -30.26 -0.69 -5.44
N TYR A 706 -29.34 0.18 -5.83
CA TYR A 706 -29.35 0.83 -7.15
C TYR A 706 -29.39 -0.21 -8.28
N PHE A 707 -28.47 -1.16 -8.27
CA PHE A 707 -28.36 -2.19 -9.31
C PHE A 707 -29.45 -3.29 -9.24
N LEU A 708 -30.08 -3.49 -8.09
CA LEU A 708 -31.26 -4.35 -7.99
C LEU A 708 -32.46 -3.71 -8.68
N ASN A 709 -32.54 -2.38 -8.70
CA ASN A 709 -33.57 -1.63 -9.42
C ASN A 709 -33.24 -1.48 -10.92
N ASP A 710 -31.99 -1.37 -11.28
CA ASP A 710 -31.52 -1.34 -12.67
C ASP A 710 -30.38 -2.34 -12.93
N PRO A 711 -30.67 -3.64 -13.10
CA PRO A 711 -29.66 -4.66 -13.36
C PRO A 711 -29.03 -4.52 -14.76
N ILE A 712 -29.64 -3.78 -15.69
CA ILE A 712 -29.07 -3.56 -17.03
C ILE A 712 -27.84 -2.64 -16.91
N GLU A 713 -27.90 -1.63 -16.07
CA GLU A 713 -26.78 -0.72 -15.83
C GLU A 713 -25.57 -1.47 -15.28
N LEU A 714 -25.75 -2.43 -14.35
CA LEU A 714 -24.65 -3.28 -13.87
C LEU A 714 -23.99 -4.04 -15.02
N VAL A 715 -24.77 -4.64 -15.92
CA VAL A 715 -24.23 -5.38 -17.06
C VAL A 715 -23.50 -4.43 -18.01
N TYR A 716 -24.05 -3.24 -18.25
CA TYR A 716 -23.42 -2.21 -19.07
C TYR A 716 -22.06 -1.79 -18.52
N MET A 717 -21.99 -1.46 -17.23
CA MET A 717 -20.73 -1.10 -16.55
C MET A 717 -19.70 -2.22 -16.58
N LEU A 718 -20.11 -3.48 -16.35
CA LEU A 718 -19.20 -4.63 -16.43
C LEU A 718 -18.63 -4.83 -17.82
N VAL A 719 -19.47 -4.69 -18.86
CA VAL A 719 -19.04 -4.80 -20.27
C VAL A 719 -18.08 -3.67 -20.61
N ASN A 720 -18.42 -2.43 -20.30
CA ASN A 720 -17.55 -1.28 -20.54
C ASN A 720 -16.21 -1.42 -19.83
N THR A 721 -16.22 -1.84 -18.56
CA THR A 721 -14.99 -2.07 -17.81
C THR A 721 -14.05 -3.04 -18.52
N VAL A 722 -14.57 -4.12 -19.08
CA VAL A 722 -13.76 -5.10 -19.82
C VAL A 722 -13.19 -4.50 -21.11
N PHE A 723 -13.98 -3.71 -21.84
CA PHE A 723 -13.52 -3.09 -23.08
C PHE A 723 -12.51 -1.96 -22.84
N ASP A 724 -12.79 -1.11 -21.85
CA ASP A 724 -11.94 0.07 -21.59
C ASP A 724 -10.66 -0.30 -20.85
N LYS A 725 -10.74 -1.20 -19.86
CA LYS A 725 -9.64 -1.48 -18.92
C LYS A 725 -9.03 -2.88 -19.05
N GLY A 726 -9.58 -3.73 -19.92
CA GLY A 726 -9.09 -5.11 -20.08
C GLY A 726 -7.61 -5.19 -20.46
N GLY A 727 -7.13 -4.29 -21.34
CA GLY A 727 -5.71 -4.18 -21.69
C GLY A 727 -4.86 -3.85 -20.48
N PHE A 728 -5.23 -2.82 -19.74
CA PHE A 728 -4.55 -2.41 -18.49
C PHE A 728 -4.51 -3.55 -17.45
N TYR A 729 -5.58 -4.34 -17.30
CA TYR A 729 -5.58 -5.46 -16.39
C TYR A 729 -4.58 -6.56 -16.77
N LEU A 730 -4.44 -6.85 -18.06
CA LEU A 730 -3.48 -7.84 -18.56
C LEU A 730 -2.02 -7.36 -18.40
N GLU A 731 -1.76 -6.09 -18.62
CA GLU A 731 -0.45 -5.47 -18.48
C GLU A 731 -0.04 -5.32 -17.01
N SER A 732 -0.92 -4.78 -16.17
CA SER A 732 -0.67 -4.57 -14.75
C SER A 732 -0.62 -5.88 -13.94
N LEU A 733 -1.26 -6.97 -14.42
CA LEU A 733 -1.13 -8.30 -13.82
C LEU A 733 0.30 -8.83 -13.88
N VAL A 734 1.04 -8.50 -14.94
CA VAL A 734 2.46 -8.87 -15.07
C VAL A 734 3.35 -7.88 -14.34
N GLY A 735 3.01 -6.59 -14.37
CA GLY A 735 3.80 -5.49 -13.84
C GLY A 735 4.44 -4.64 -14.95
N TYR A 736 3.64 -4.24 -15.94
CA TYR A 736 4.02 -3.23 -16.91
C TYR A 736 4.34 -1.92 -16.22
N GLN A 737 3.52 -1.56 -15.24
CA GLN A 737 3.70 -0.39 -14.39
C GLN A 737 3.96 -0.84 -12.94
N LEU A 738 5.04 -0.36 -12.36
CA LEU A 738 5.47 -0.56 -10.99
C LEU A 738 5.42 0.77 -10.21
N GLY A 739 5.70 0.73 -8.92
CA GLY A 739 5.50 1.90 -8.05
C GLY A 739 4.01 2.27 -7.99
N TRP A 740 3.73 3.55 -7.87
CA TRP A 740 2.39 4.15 -7.99
C TRP A 740 1.93 4.25 -9.46
N VAL A 741 2.25 3.26 -10.28
CA VAL A 741 1.97 3.23 -11.73
C VAL A 741 2.90 4.15 -12.53
N GLU A 742 3.98 4.64 -11.93
CA GLU A 742 4.90 5.62 -12.50
C GLU A 742 6.10 4.97 -13.21
N ILE A 743 6.53 3.79 -12.74
CA ILE A 743 7.70 3.10 -13.28
C ILE A 743 7.27 2.16 -14.39
N GLU A 744 7.35 2.62 -15.63
CA GLU A 744 7.05 1.80 -16.78
C GLU A 744 8.17 0.80 -17.09
N THR A 745 7.81 -0.46 -17.17
CA THR A 745 8.67 -1.52 -17.69
C THR A 745 8.53 -1.60 -19.21
N SER A 746 8.94 -2.68 -19.83
CA SER A 746 8.79 -2.84 -21.29
C SER A 746 7.65 -3.79 -21.63
N VAL A 747 6.91 -3.51 -22.69
CA VAL A 747 5.95 -4.46 -23.29
C VAL A 747 6.61 -5.80 -23.59
N ILE A 748 7.93 -5.82 -23.90
CA ILE A 748 8.70 -7.07 -24.10
C ILE A 748 8.69 -7.93 -22.82
N VAL A 749 8.80 -7.32 -21.65
CA VAL A 749 8.72 -8.03 -20.35
C VAL A 749 7.33 -8.64 -20.17
N VAL A 750 6.28 -7.88 -20.48
CA VAL A 750 4.89 -8.36 -20.40
C VAL A 750 4.67 -9.55 -21.32
N LEU A 751 5.05 -9.42 -22.59
CA LEU A 751 4.92 -10.50 -23.59
C LEU A 751 5.75 -11.73 -23.20
N LEU A 752 6.97 -11.53 -22.67
CA LEU A 752 7.81 -12.62 -22.20
C LEU A 752 7.13 -13.42 -21.09
N PHE A 753 6.63 -12.76 -20.04
CA PHE A 753 5.99 -13.45 -18.92
C PHE A 753 4.68 -14.14 -19.34
N TRP A 754 3.84 -13.52 -20.18
CA TRP A 754 2.65 -14.18 -20.73
C TRP A 754 3.02 -15.40 -21.56
N PHE A 755 4.09 -15.33 -22.38
CA PHE A 755 4.60 -16.46 -23.15
C PHE A 755 5.12 -17.59 -22.25
N LEU A 756 5.84 -17.25 -21.15
CA LEU A 756 6.31 -18.25 -20.20
C LEU A 756 5.16 -18.91 -19.45
N LEU A 757 4.12 -18.16 -19.06
CA LEU A 757 2.90 -18.73 -18.47
C LEU A 757 2.21 -19.67 -19.45
N PHE A 758 2.06 -19.26 -20.71
CA PHE A 758 1.51 -20.11 -21.78
C PHE A 758 2.33 -21.41 -21.95
N LEU A 759 3.66 -21.35 -22.05
CA LEU A 759 4.50 -22.52 -22.15
C LEU A 759 4.39 -23.44 -20.92
N SER A 760 4.22 -22.86 -19.74
CA SER A 760 4.14 -23.62 -18.48
C SER A 760 2.86 -24.46 -18.34
N VAL A 761 1.80 -24.12 -19.08
CA VAL A 761 0.53 -24.89 -19.11
C VAL A 761 0.47 -25.92 -20.23
N CYS A 762 1.42 -25.88 -21.20
CA CYS A 762 1.53 -26.91 -22.23
C CYS A 762 1.95 -28.25 -21.63
N ASP A 763 1.35 -29.31 -22.08
CA ASP A 763 1.67 -30.69 -21.62
C ASP A 763 2.93 -31.25 -22.30
N THR A 764 3.57 -32.24 -21.66
CA THR A 764 4.71 -32.96 -22.24
C THR A 764 4.28 -34.35 -22.72
N GLU A 765 4.93 -34.85 -23.74
CA GLU A 765 4.73 -36.25 -24.19
C GLU A 765 4.88 -37.20 -22.99
N GLY A 766 3.90 -38.09 -22.81
CA GLY A 766 3.88 -39.04 -21.69
C GLY A 766 3.23 -38.56 -20.40
N SER A 767 2.69 -37.34 -20.35
CA SER A 767 1.90 -36.88 -19.20
C SER A 767 0.60 -37.69 -19.07
N GLN A 768 0.36 -38.25 -17.87
CA GLN A 768 -0.87 -39.02 -17.57
C GLN A 768 -1.99 -38.15 -16.95
N ILE A 769 -1.71 -36.86 -16.71
CA ILE A 769 -2.65 -35.98 -16.04
C ILE A 769 -3.77 -35.60 -17.00
N GLN A 770 -5.01 -35.92 -16.62
CA GLN A 770 -6.21 -35.56 -17.38
C GLN A 770 -7.11 -34.69 -16.52
N ILE A 771 -7.48 -33.53 -17.04
CA ILE A 771 -8.48 -32.64 -16.44
C ILE A 771 -9.76 -32.77 -17.26
N CYS A 772 -10.83 -33.29 -16.67
CA CYS A 772 -12.10 -33.45 -17.36
C CYS A 772 -12.81 -32.10 -17.59
N LYS A 773 -13.74 -32.06 -18.56
CA LYS A 773 -14.48 -30.83 -18.93
C LYS A 773 -15.23 -30.22 -17.75
N GLY A 774 -15.85 -31.04 -16.88
CA GLY A 774 -16.54 -30.55 -15.68
C GLY A 774 -15.62 -29.90 -14.66
N GLN A 775 -14.42 -30.47 -14.45
CA GLN A 775 -13.41 -29.85 -13.56
C GLN A 775 -12.94 -28.49 -14.10
N ARG A 776 -12.72 -28.39 -15.43
CA ARG A 776 -12.34 -27.13 -16.07
C ARG A 776 -13.43 -26.08 -15.92
N ALA A 777 -14.67 -26.45 -16.27
CA ALA A 777 -15.82 -25.54 -16.16
C ALA A 777 -16.00 -25.02 -14.72
N TRP A 778 -15.85 -25.91 -13.72
CA TRP A 778 -15.94 -25.53 -12.31
C TRP A 778 -14.83 -24.58 -11.90
N MET A 779 -13.56 -24.85 -12.26
CA MET A 779 -12.44 -23.95 -11.95
C MET A 779 -12.62 -22.58 -12.61
N PHE A 780 -13.06 -22.53 -13.88
CA PHE A 780 -13.40 -21.27 -14.55
C PHE A 780 -14.51 -20.52 -13.83
N LEU A 781 -15.56 -21.21 -13.40
CA LEU A 781 -16.69 -20.61 -12.67
C LEU A 781 -16.22 -19.99 -11.35
N LEU A 782 -15.34 -20.67 -10.61
CA LEU A 782 -14.79 -20.14 -9.34
C LEU A 782 -13.91 -18.89 -9.57
N CYS A 783 -13.08 -18.91 -10.61
CA CYS A 783 -12.27 -17.76 -10.97
C CYS A 783 -13.17 -16.58 -11.43
N ALA A 784 -14.18 -16.86 -12.24
CA ALA A 784 -15.16 -15.84 -12.65
C ALA A 784 -15.95 -15.27 -11.44
N GLY A 785 -16.33 -16.14 -10.50
CA GLY A 785 -16.96 -15.71 -9.25
C GLY A 785 -16.06 -14.78 -8.41
N SER A 786 -14.77 -15.11 -8.29
CA SER A 786 -13.80 -14.24 -7.60
C SER A 786 -13.61 -12.92 -8.34
N THR A 787 -13.52 -12.94 -9.68
CA THR A 787 -13.46 -11.72 -10.49
C THR A 787 -14.71 -10.86 -10.28
N GLY A 788 -15.90 -11.47 -10.32
CA GLY A 788 -17.16 -10.77 -10.08
C GLY A 788 -17.23 -10.10 -8.70
N LEU A 789 -16.75 -10.78 -7.65
CA LEU A 789 -16.72 -10.20 -6.30
C LEU A 789 -15.71 -9.06 -6.18
N ILE A 790 -14.55 -9.14 -6.85
CA ILE A 790 -13.56 -8.05 -6.90
C ILE A 790 -14.19 -6.83 -7.60
N LEU A 791 -14.77 -7.03 -8.79
CA LEU A 791 -15.39 -5.94 -9.55
C LEU A 791 -16.55 -5.31 -8.77
N LEU A 792 -17.43 -6.14 -8.17
CA LEU A 792 -18.54 -5.65 -7.36
C LEU A 792 -18.06 -4.87 -6.12
N GLY A 793 -17.01 -5.36 -5.44
CA GLY A 793 -16.43 -4.66 -4.29
C GLY A 793 -15.92 -3.27 -4.68
N MET A 794 -15.16 -3.15 -5.77
CA MET A 794 -14.63 -1.88 -6.25
C MET A 794 -15.73 -0.96 -6.81
N LEU A 795 -16.77 -1.52 -7.40
CA LEU A 795 -17.93 -0.77 -7.86
C LEU A 795 -18.67 -0.08 -6.70
N LEU A 796 -18.82 -0.80 -5.57
CA LEU A 796 -19.59 -0.29 -4.42
C LEU A 796 -18.76 0.58 -3.46
N GLN A 797 -17.43 0.42 -3.43
CA GLN A 797 -16.57 1.09 -2.46
C GLN A 797 -15.71 2.22 -3.06
N TRP A 798 -15.48 2.19 -4.38
CA TRP A 798 -14.50 3.06 -5.01
C TRP A 798 -14.98 3.80 -6.26
N THR A 799 -16.07 3.37 -6.88
CA THR A 799 -16.53 3.95 -8.14
C THR A 799 -17.62 5.00 -7.88
N PRO A 800 -17.37 6.30 -8.19
CA PRO A 800 -18.39 7.34 -8.06
C PRO A 800 -19.54 7.16 -9.04
N MET A 801 -20.72 7.67 -8.72
CA MET A 801 -21.86 7.70 -9.63
C MET A 801 -21.56 8.55 -10.87
N GLY A 802 -22.08 8.10 -12.02
CA GLY A 802 -21.86 8.75 -13.31
C GLY A 802 -20.64 8.25 -14.09
N TYR A 803 -19.80 7.41 -13.48
CA TYR A 803 -18.72 6.72 -14.22
C TYR A 803 -19.32 5.57 -15.04
N VAL A 804 -18.83 5.41 -16.26
CA VAL A 804 -19.29 4.36 -17.19
C VAL A 804 -18.56 3.03 -17.04
N SER A 805 -17.44 3.02 -16.31
CA SER A 805 -16.60 1.84 -16.03
C SER A 805 -16.20 1.79 -14.56
N ILE A 806 -15.89 0.60 -14.06
CA ILE A 806 -15.49 0.38 -12.65
C ILE A 806 -14.07 0.89 -12.43
N GLU A 807 -13.89 1.76 -11.45
CA GLU A 807 -12.63 2.37 -11.09
C GLU A 807 -11.83 1.56 -10.05
N GLY A 808 -10.55 1.87 -9.91
CA GLY A 808 -9.66 1.35 -8.85
C GLY A 808 -9.20 -0.10 -9.00
N VAL A 809 -9.75 -0.88 -9.96
CA VAL A 809 -9.34 -2.27 -10.19
C VAL A 809 -7.98 -2.34 -10.86
N GLN A 810 -7.09 -3.17 -10.31
CA GLN A 810 -5.75 -3.41 -10.86
C GLN A 810 -5.55 -4.90 -11.16
N GLY A 811 -4.71 -5.21 -12.15
CA GLY A 811 -4.43 -6.60 -12.57
C GLY A 811 -3.91 -7.48 -11.43
N ARG A 812 -3.19 -6.91 -10.45
CA ARG A 812 -2.69 -7.63 -9.27
C ARG A 812 -3.78 -8.34 -8.46
N TYR A 813 -5.02 -7.85 -8.50
CA TYR A 813 -6.14 -8.47 -7.77
C TYR A 813 -6.55 -9.81 -8.37
N PHE A 814 -6.22 -10.07 -9.64
CA PHE A 814 -6.51 -11.35 -10.28
C PHE A 814 -5.41 -12.40 -10.07
N LEU A 815 -4.22 -11.98 -9.66
CA LEU A 815 -3.06 -12.86 -9.50
C LEU A 815 -3.29 -14.04 -8.56
N PRO A 816 -3.94 -13.92 -7.38
CA PRO A 816 -4.08 -15.03 -6.43
C PRO A 816 -4.76 -16.28 -7.01
N PHE A 817 -5.77 -16.14 -7.86
CA PHE A 817 -6.48 -17.29 -8.45
C PHE A 817 -5.91 -17.74 -9.81
N MET A 818 -4.87 -17.07 -10.33
CA MET A 818 -4.28 -17.41 -11.63
C MET A 818 -3.73 -18.85 -11.68
N LEU A 819 -3.25 -19.39 -10.55
CA LEU A 819 -2.81 -20.80 -10.52
C LEU A 819 -3.97 -21.76 -10.85
N VAL A 820 -5.17 -21.50 -10.33
CA VAL A 820 -6.37 -22.31 -10.58
C VAL A 820 -6.82 -22.14 -12.03
N LEU A 821 -6.85 -20.89 -12.52
CA LEU A 821 -7.20 -20.56 -13.91
C LEU A 821 -6.26 -21.24 -14.90
N LEU A 822 -4.95 -21.13 -14.71
CA LEU A 822 -3.93 -21.75 -15.56
C LEU A 822 -3.96 -23.28 -15.46
N THR A 823 -4.30 -23.83 -14.28
CA THR A 823 -4.56 -25.27 -14.15
C THR A 823 -5.72 -25.70 -15.04
N ALA A 824 -6.81 -24.94 -15.06
CA ALA A 824 -7.95 -25.22 -15.96
C ALA A 824 -7.58 -25.09 -17.44
N CYS A 825 -6.65 -24.18 -17.79
CA CYS A 825 -6.15 -24.01 -19.16
C CYS A 825 -5.21 -25.13 -19.63
N LYS A 826 -4.68 -25.98 -18.71
CA LYS A 826 -3.76 -27.06 -19.08
C LYS A 826 -4.37 -27.95 -20.16
N ASN A 827 -3.68 -28.11 -21.30
CA ASN A 827 -4.23 -28.78 -22.47
C ASN A 827 -3.17 -29.67 -23.18
N LYS A 828 -3.66 -30.50 -24.11
CA LYS A 828 -2.85 -31.37 -24.96
C LYS A 828 -2.80 -30.91 -26.43
N PHE A 829 -3.28 -29.71 -26.74
CA PHE A 829 -3.25 -29.19 -28.11
C PHE A 829 -1.81 -28.94 -28.58
N ILE A 830 -0.97 -28.48 -27.66
CA ILE A 830 0.46 -28.28 -27.89
C ILE A 830 1.21 -29.20 -26.94
N LEU A 831 1.91 -30.17 -27.49
CA LEU A 831 2.72 -31.13 -26.74
C LEU A 831 4.19 -30.78 -26.89
N LEU A 832 4.86 -30.58 -25.77
CA LEU A 832 6.30 -30.37 -25.74
C LEU A 832 7.01 -31.70 -25.79
N ARG A 833 7.93 -31.87 -26.76
CA ARG A 833 8.72 -33.12 -26.90
C ARG A 833 9.65 -33.40 -25.72
N ARG A 834 10.05 -32.32 -24.98
CA ARG A 834 10.96 -32.43 -23.84
C ARG A 834 10.48 -31.52 -22.72
N ARG A 835 10.82 -31.90 -21.48
CA ARG A 835 10.62 -31.02 -20.33
C ARG A 835 11.56 -29.82 -20.43
N ILE A 836 11.01 -28.59 -20.49
CA ILE A 836 11.75 -27.31 -20.59
C ILE A 836 11.67 -26.47 -19.32
N ASP A 837 11.26 -27.06 -18.20
CA ASP A 837 11.02 -26.38 -16.92
C ASP A 837 12.18 -25.46 -16.53
N ARG A 838 13.44 -25.93 -16.62
CA ARG A 838 14.62 -25.12 -16.29
C ARG A 838 14.84 -23.97 -17.26
N GLY A 839 14.50 -24.17 -18.54
CA GLY A 839 14.54 -23.11 -19.54
C GLY A 839 13.54 -22.00 -19.25
N ILE A 840 12.29 -22.37 -18.90
CA ILE A 840 11.24 -21.41 -18.51
C ILE A 840 11.67 -20.63 -17.26
N VAL A 841 12.21 -21.33 -16.25
CA VAL A 841 12.69 -20.70 -15.02
C VAL A 841 13.83 -19.72 -15.28
N SER A 842 14.80 -20.12 -16.12
CA SER A 842 15.91 -19.22 -16.49
C SER A 842 15.43 -18.00 -17.26
N ALA A 843 14.47 -18.19 -18.18
CA ALA A 843 13.86 -17.09 -18.91
C ALA A 843 13.06 -16.14 -17.99
N ALA A 844 12.38 -16.68 -16.96
CA ALA A 844 11.71 -15.84 -15.94
C ALA A 844 12.71 -15.03 -15.12
N VAL A 845 13.85 -15.63 -14.73
CA VAL A 845 14.95 -14.89 -14.06
C VAL A 845 15.52 -13.81 -14.98
N THR A 846 15.70 -14.08 -16.27
CA THR A 846 16.11 -13.07 -17.25
C THR A 846 15.08 -11.95 -17.38
N GLY A 847 13.78 -12.29 -17.37
CA GLY A 847 12.69 -11.31 -17.36
C GLY A 847 12.75 -10.36 -16.15
N GLN A 848 13.07 -10.90 -14.97
CA GLN A 848 13.27 -10.10 -13.76
C GLN A 848 14.49 -9.17 -13.87
N LEU A 849 15.59 -9.64 -14.43
CA LEU A 849 16.76 -8.80 -14.66
C LEU A 849 16.46 -7.66 -15.63
N LEU A 850 15.70 -7.93 -16.70
CA LEU A 850 15.24 -6.89 -17.64
C LEU A 850 14.35 -5.87 -16.91
N THR A 851 13.44 -6.34 -16.06
CA THR A 851 12.61 -5.43 -15.24
C THR A 851 13.47 -4.52 -14.37
N LEU A 852 14.44 -5.07 -13.65
CA LEU A 852 15.35 -4.28 -12.81
C LEU A 852 16.16 -3.26 -13.63
N MET A 853 16.57 -3.60 -14.86
CA MET A 853 17.25 -2.65 -15.74
C MET A 853 16.34 -1.45 -16.10
N TYR A 854 15.04 -1.70 -16.34
CA TYR A 854 14.08 -0.62 -16.59
C TYR A 854 13.85 0.23 -15.35
N VAL A 855 13.76 -0.39 -14.17
CA VAL A 855 13.66 0.35 -12.89
C VAL A 855 14.89 1.23 -12.69
N ILE A 856 16.11 0.69 -12.86
CA ILE A 856 17.35 1.47 -12.77
C ILE A 856 17.35 2.63 -13.76
N LYS A 857 16.92 2.38 -15.01
CA LYS A 857 16.83 3.43 -16.04
C LYS A 857 15.92 4.57 -15.58
N GLN A 858 14.74 4.28 -15.10
CA GLN A 858 13.75 5.27 -14.65
C GLN A 858 14.26 6.05 -13.44
N VAL A 859 14.74 5.34 -12.43
CA VAL A 859 15.28 5.93 -11.19
C VAL A 859 16.48 6.84 -11.43
N THR A 860 17.32 6.54 -12.44
CA THR A 860 18.50 7.36 -12.78
C THR A 860 18.22 8.49 -13.76
N MET A 861 16.97 8.67 -14.17
CA MET A 861 16.52 9.77 -15.03
C MET A 861 15.79 10.88 -14.26
N VAL A 862 15.58 10.70 -12.96
CA VAL A 862 14.88 11.66 -12.07
C VAL A 862 15.77 12.84 -11.74
#